data_109d44696d67f549c91d662432be0ca5
#
_entry.id   109d44696d67f549c91d662432be0ca5
#
_cell.length_a   1.000
_cell.length_b   1.000
_cell.length_c   1.000
_cell.angle_alpha   90.00
_cell.angle_beta   90.00
_cell.angle_gamma   90.00
#
_symmetry.space_group_name_H-M   'P 1'
#
loop_
_entity.id
_entity.type
_entity.pdbx_description
1 polymer ?
#
loop_
_entity_poly.entity_id
_entity_poly.type
_entity_poly.pdbx_seq_one_letter_code
_entity_poly.pdbx_strand_id
1 'polypeptide(L)'
;MSGMIDGLRIIWAPLISATFFEILAAIAVVLVLYALWRQARGSWLRGIALALFLLALANPSLVKEQREPLKDTALLVIDDSASMRLGDRAQQASTATDAIMRKLAEFPDLDVETVHVKGVDETDLFGAVEARLSSLPRERIAGIILITDGEVHDEPAKNPPLPGPVHVLLAGHKDEIDRRLKITQSPAYGIVGKTATLTLRIDDTPKPQSNTAPITFSRDNGESGTFNLPVGKDVKFDVPVAHAGQNLFAFSTPPLPNELTPINNTASSTINGIRDRLRVLLISGEPYIGGRTWRNFLKSDPAVDLIHFTILRSPTKTDMVPNTELSLIAFPVHELFDVKLKSFDLVIFDRFRQQSLIPDAYLENIAHYVEQGGALLISNATDEAIPALTFSPLARILPATPTGHLLTGSFVPDLSDVGKRHPVTDNLTSDMPRDKWGPWFRQTEARANKGDVLMTGLSGAPLLVLDHVGQGRVAQFLSDQFWLWARGYKGGGPQADLLKRTAHWLVGEPELDETALRAHVEPADQGWNLMVSKRSLHDDHADVTITDPDNQTSSLALTSGSQPGVLEGSKIVDKTGLYHLKSGDEQILVMVGPTNAPEFGDMVATDAKLAPIAKETGGGVFWLEDYPEAPEIKRTDAEALQTGNGWIGLKQNDQYRVTGSKAYPLWPAWLAVIVLLAAVMGAWRREGKP
;
A
#
# COMPACT_ATOMS: atom_id res chain seq x y z
N MET A 1 41.92 41.06 25.61
CA MET A 1 41.17 42.32 25.80
C MET A 1 41.09 43.00 24.45
N SER A 2 40.01 42.71 23.69
CA SER A 2 39.70 43.34 22.41
C SER A 2 38.34 44.02 22.62
N GLY A 3 38.36 45.35 22.84
CA GLY A 3 37.13 46.13 22.89
C GLY A 3 36.51 46.16 21.48
N MET A 4 35.46 45.36 21.28
CA MET A 4 34.57 45.47 20.11
C MET A 4 33.65 46.66 20.37
N ILE A 5 33.95 47.80 19.76
CA ILE A 5 32.98 48.84 19.47
C ILE A 5 32.44 48.50 18.08
N ASP A 6 31.13 48.41 17.92
CA ASP A 6 30.42 47.93 16.72
C ASP A 6 31.09 48.27 15.37
N GLY A 7 31.61 47.23 14.71
CA GLY A 7 32.11 47.33 13.34
C GLY A 7 33.45 48.04 13.13
N LEU A 8 34.15 48.44 14.20
CA LEU A 8 35.41 49.12 14.16
C LEU A 8 36.57 48.24 14.65
N ARG A 9 37.48 47.88 13.78
CA ARG A 9 38.61 47.02 14.09
C ARG A 9 39.92 47.77 13.82
N ILE A 10 40.82 47.86 14.82
CA ILE A 10 42.17 48.42 14.61
C ILE A 10 43.03 47.32 14.01
N ILE A 11 43.55 47.58 12.82
CA ILE A 11 44.57 46.74 12.18
C ILE A 11 45.87 47.50 12.02
N TRP A 12 46.98 46.79 12.12
CA TRP A 12 48.28 47.28 11.81
C TRP A 12 48.52 47.09 10.32
N ALA A 13 48.62 48.17 9.54
CA ALA A 13 48.85 48.18 8.09
C ALA A 13 50.23 48.82 7.78
N PRO A 14 51.30 48.12 8.08
CA PRO A 14 52.66 48.72 7.98
C PRO A 14 52.91 49.16 6.55
N LEU A 15 53.50 50.37 6.41
CA LEU A 15 53.84 51.00 5.14
C LEU A 15 55.00 50.30 4.41
N ILE A 16 55.72 49.40 5.11
CA ILE A 16 56.89 48.62 4.63
C ILE A 16 56.59 47.13 4.91
N SER A 17 57.31 46.21 4.26
CA SER A 17 57.12 44.78 4.51
C SER A 17 57.45 44.45 5.99
N ALA A 18 56.75 43.46 6.58
CA ALA A 18 56.90 43.09 7.99
C ALA A 18 58.34 42.78 8.37
N THR A 19 59.11 42.10 7.50
CA THR A 19 60.54 41.79 7.70
C THR A 19 61.40 43.03 7.78
N PHE A 20 61.15 44.00 6.88
CA PHE A 20 61.86 45.28 6.95
C PHE A 20 61.47 46.07 8.21
N PHE A 21 60.24 46.06 8.63
CA PHE A 21 59.80 46.71 9.86
C PHE A 21 60.47 46.10 11.10
N GLU A 22 60.53 44.77 11.19
CA GLU A 22 61.23 44.08 12.30
C GLU A 22 62.72 44.39 12.37
N ILE A 23 63.38 44.37 11.20
CA ILE A 23 64.82 44.75 11.14
C ILE A 23 65.01 46.22 11.58
N LEU A 24 64.14 47.11 11.09
CA LEU A 24 64.25 48.54 11.44
C LEU A 24 63.95 48.78 12.92
N ALA A 25 62.99 48.05 13.48
CA ALA A 25 62.66 48.09 14.91
C ALA A 25 63.81 47.56 15.76
N ALA A 26 64.46 46.45 15.35
CA ALA A 26 65.61 45.90 16.03
C ALA A 26 66.83 46.90 16.02
N ILE A 27 67.08 47.48 14.84
CA ILE A 27 68.17 48.54 14.72
C ILE A 27 67.82 49.71 15.61
N ALA A 28 66.59 50.19 15.64
CA ALA A 28 66.14 51.32 16.45
C ALA A 28 66.36 51.04 17.96
N VAL A 29 66.02 49.83 18.41
CA VAL A 29 66.21 49.39 19.78
C VAL A 29 67.69 49.36 20.13
N VAL A 30 68.55 48.80 19.27
CA VAL A 30 70.00 48.76 19.46
C VAL A 30 70.58 50.16 19.54
N LEU A 31 70.20 51.09 18.67
CA LEU A 31 70.65 52.49 18.67
C LEU A 31 70.21 53.23 19.94
N VAL A 32 68.98 53.02 20.41
CA VAL A 32 68.48 53.62 21.65
C VAL A 32 69.28 53.10 22.87
N LEU A 33 69.48 51.78 22.95
CA LEU A 33 70.23 51.14 24.02
C LEU A 33 71.73 51.64 24.05
N TYR A 34 72.33 51.75 22.87
CA TYR A 34 73.66 52.27 22.73
C TYR A 34 73.77 53.77 23.17
N ALA A 35 72.76 54.59 22.76
CA ALA A 35 72.71 56.02 23.15
C ALA A 35 72.50 56.20 24.67
N LEU A 36 71.71 55.36 25.30
CA LEU A 36 71.49 55.31 26.73
C LEU A 36 72.78 54.87 27.50
N TRP A 37 73.44 53.82 27.00
CA TRP A 37 74.73 53.35 27.58
C TRP A 37 75.78 54.40 27.55
N ARG A 38 75.89 55.19 26.50
CA ARG A 38 76.82 56.30 26.35
C ARG A 38 76.40 57.55 27.14
N GLN A 39 75.28 57.53 27.87
CA GLN A 39 74.66 58.62 28.62
C GLN A 39 74.60 59.94 27.79
N ALA A 40 74.33 59.82 26.48
CA ALA A 40 74.25 60.93 25.57
C ALA A 40 73.11 61.85 25.98
N ARG A 41 73.34 63.17 26.08
CA ARG A 41 72.34 64.18 26.43
C ARG A 41 71.23 64.13 25.39
N GLY A 42 69.94 63.93 25.81
CA GLY A 42 68.77 63.87 24.92
C GLY A 42 68.44 62.50 24.33
N SER A 43 69.16 61.39 24.73
CA SER A 43 68.93 60.01 24.25
C SER A 43 67.45 59.52 24.35
N TRP A 44 66.75 59.89 25.44
CA TRP A 44 65.39 59.54 25.64
C TRP A 44 64.38 60.21 24.61
N LEU A 45 64.69 61.50 24.19
CA LEU A 45 63.89 62.17 23.15
C LEU A 45 64.10 61.53 21.78
N ARG A 46 65.36 61.09 21.48
CA ARG A 46 65.64 60.32 20.25
C ARG A 46 64.88 58.95 20.24
N GLY A 47 64.88 58.30 21.44
CA GLY A 47 64.13 57.09 21.63
C GLY A 47 62.61 57.30 21.35
N ILE A 48 62.02 58.37 21.85
CA ILE A 48 60.65 58.77 21.57
C ILE A 48 60.43 59.05 20.06
N ALA A 49 61.34 59.78 19.44
CA ALA A 49 61.30 60.09 18.01
C ALA A 49 61.31 58.82 17.15
N LEU A 50 62.20 57.86 17.48
CA LEU A 50 62.29 56.55 16.84
C LEU A 50 61.05 55.73 17.10
N ALA A 51 60.48 55.70 18.29
CA ALA A 51 59.23 55.01 18.63
C ALA A 51 58.08 55.60 17.88
N LEU A 52 57.96 56.91 17.78
CA LEU A 52 56.94 57.60 16.99
C LEU A 52 57.10 57.34 15.49
N PHE A 53 58.33 57.26 14.98
CA PHE A 53 58.58 56.89 13.59
C PHE A 53 58.18 55.43 13.29
N LEU A 54 58.49 54.50 14.16
CA LEU A 54 58.08 53.11 14.04
C LEU A 54 56.57 53.00 14.15
N LEU A 55 55.92 53.72 15.05
CA LEU A 55 54.49 53.76 15.17
C LEU A 55 53.82 54.33 13.91
N ALA A 56 54.39 55.35 13.28
CA ALA A 56 53.95 55.91 12.03
C ALA A 56 54.10 54.92 10.86
N LEU A 57 55.23 54.17 10.84
CA LEU A 57 55.43 53.09 9.84
C LEU A 57 54.58 51.92 10.07
N ALA A 58 54.20 51.58 11.31
CA ALA A 58 53.25 50.54 11.64
C ALA A 58 51.80 50.88 11.22
N ASN A 59 51.54 52.17 10.96
CA ASN A 59 50.27 52.69 10.41
C ASN A 59 49.04 52.06 11.00
N PRO A 60 48.78 52.23 12.32
CA PRO A 60 47.56 51.73 12.91
C PRO A 60 46.33 52.38 12.22
N SER A 61 45.48 51.53 11.65
CA SER A 61 44.30 51.96 10.86
C SER A 61 43.04 51.41 11.44
N LEU A 62 42.01 52.22 11.48
CA LEU A 62 40.67 51.85 11.87
C LEU A 62 39.94 51.33 10.64
N VAL A 63 39.58 50.03 10.64
CA VAL A 63 38.80 49.44 9.56
C VAL A 63 37.32 49.55 9.90
N LYS A 64 36.57 50.17 9.03
CA LYS A 64 35.11 50.20 9.04
C LYS A 64 34.60 49.28 7.93
N GLU A 65 33.91 48.22 8.33
CA GLU A 65 33.24 47.32 7.41
C GLU A 65 32.01 48.00 6.78
N GLN A 66 31.84 47.83 5.49
CA GLN A 66 30.58 48.13 4.81
C GLN A 66 29.73 46.88 4.91
N ARG A 67 28.68 46.94 5.67
CA ARG A 67 27.74 45.84 5.90
C ARG A 67 26.47 46.09 5.13
N GLU A 68 26.03 45.08 4.40
CA GLU A 68 24.75 45.04 3.73
C GLU A 68 23.87 44.04 4.47
N PRO A 69 22.73 44.45 5.05
CA PRO A 69 21.86 43.55 5.75
C PRO A 69 21.31 42.49 4.78
N LEU A 70 21.29 41.24 5.20
CA LEU A 70 20.66 40.15 4.50
C LEU A 70 19.23 39.96 5.05
N LYS A 71 18.32 39.65 4.15
CA LYS A 71 16.95 39.34 4.56
C LYS A 71 16.86 38.02 5.29
N ASP A 72 16.07 37.97 6.33
CA ASP A 72 15.69 36.72 6.98
C ASP A 72 14.68 35.95 6.14
N THR A 73 14.49 34.67 6.46
CA THR A 73 13.54 33.80 5.74
C THR A 73 12.51 33.22 6.70
N ALA A 74 11.23 33.44 6.45
CA ALA A 74 10.12 32.74 7.10
C ALA A 74 9.67 31.58 6.22
N LEU A 75 9.54 30.40 6.80
CA LEU A 75 9.02 29.23 6.13
C LEU A 75 7.54 29.04 6.48
N LEU A 76 6.66 29.15 5.48
CA LEU A 76 5.23 28.89 5.61
C LEU A 76 4.93 27.50 5.01
N VAL A 77 4.47 26.57 5.83
CA VAL A 77 4.13 25.21 5.41
C VAL A 77 2.63 25.04 5.54
N ILE A 78 2.01 24.64 4.45
CA ILE A 78 0.58 24.47 4.32
C ILE A 78 0.29 23.01 4.09
N ASP A 79 -0.50 22.44 4.95
CA ASP A 79 -0.98 21.08 4.84
C ASP A 79 -2.18 21.04 3.88
N ASP A 80 -2.02 20.32 2.77
CA ASP A 80 -3.04 20.09 1.74
C ASP A 80 -3.51 18.62 1.74
N SER A 81 -3.36 17.91 2.87
CA SER A 81 -3.77 16.53 3.05
C SER A 81 -5.28 16.32 2.93
N ALA A 82 -5.70 15.06 2.91
CA ALA A 82 -7.11 14.71 2.79
C ALA A 82 -7.93 15.14 4.01
N SER A 83 -7.37 15.09 5.23
CA SER A 83 -7.99 15.52 6.47
C SER A 83 -8.29 17.01 6.51
N MET A 84 -7.46 17.82 5.84
CA MET A 84 -7.67 19.27 5.70
C MET A 84 -8.85 19.65 4.80
N ARG A 85 -9.45 18.71 4.08
CA ARG A 85 -10.65 18.94 3.25
C ARG A 85 -11.96 18.71 4.00
N LEU A 86 -11.88 18.30 5.26
CA LEU A 86 -13.06 18.03 6.08
C LEU A 86 -13.64 19.34 6.64
N GLY A 87 -14.96 19.42 6.69
CA GLY A 87 -15.66 20.58 7.23
C GLY A 87 -15.25 21.88 6.53
N ASP A 88 -14.88 22.89 7.31
CA ASP A 88 -14.46 24.22 6.87
C ASP A 88 -12.93 24.44 6.96
N ARG A 89 -12.14 23.41 7.31
CA ARG A 89 -10.68 23.48 7.51
C ARG A 89 -9.94 24.06 6.32
N ALA A 90 -10.29 23.64 5.09
CA ALA A 90 -9.68 24.16 3.87
C ALA A 90 -9.91 25.68 3.71
N GLN A 91 -11.10 26.16 4.08
CA GLN A 91 -11.42 27.58 4.04
C GLN A 91 -10.69 28.34 5.13
N GLN A 92 -10.60 27.79 6.36
CA GLN A 92 -9.83 28.38 7.45
C GLN A 92 -8.35 28.49 7.07
N ALA A 93 -7.75 27.42 6.53
CA ALA A 93 -6.36 27.40 6.07
C ALA A 93 -6.10 28.43 4.96
N SER A 94 -6.98 28.51 3.96
CA SER A 94 -6.84 29.49 2.86
C SER A 94 -6.93 30.93 3.38
N THR A 95 -7.92 31.23 4.22
CA THR A 95 -8.10 32.56 4.83
C THR A 95 -6.90 32.96 5.66
N ALA A 96 -6.39 32.04 6.48
CA ALA A 96 -5.19 32.25 7.30
C ALA A 96 -3.94 32.44 6.44
N THR A 97 -3.77 31.64 5.38
CA THR A 97 -2.64 31.77 4.45
C THR A 97 -2.61 33.16 3.81
N ASP A 98 -3.75 33.62 3.27
CA ASP A 98 -3.86 34.93 2.64
C ASP A 98 -3.58 36.07 3.63
N ALA A 99 -4.08 35.95 4.85
CA ALA A 99 -3.85 36.94 5.90
C ALA A 99 -2.37 37.00 6.32
N ILE A 100 -1.76 35.82 6.51
CA ILE A 100 -0.33 35.71 6.87
C ILE A 100 0.54 36.25 5.76
N MET A 101 0.30 35.89 4.51
CA MET A 101 1.08 36.37 3.37
C MET A 101 0.98 37.91 3.24
N ARG A 102 -0.19 38.50 3.46
CA ARG A 102 -0.36 39.96 3.50
C ARG A 102 0.46 40.59 4.62
N LYS A 103 0.40 40.04 5.84
CA LYS A 103 1.15 40.55 7.00
C LYS A 103 2.68 40.40 6.85
N LEU A 104 3.13 39.26 6.28
CA LEU A 104 4.56 39.02 6.03
C LEU A 104 5.12 39.98 4.97
N ALA A 105 4.33 40.36 3.97
CA ALA A 105 4.72 41.33 2.94
C ALA A 105 4.97 42.73 3.48
N GLU A 106 4.47 43.06 4.68
CA GLU A 106 4.74 44.34 5.34
C GLU A 106 6.19 44.48 5.85
N PHE A 107 6.94 43.36 5.97
CA PHE A 107 8.33 43.34 6.43
C PHE A 107 9.31 43.30 5.24
N PRO A 108 9.98 44.41 4.91
CA PRO A 108 10.87 44.45 3.74
C PRO A 108 12.17 43.66 3.94
N ASP A 109 12.52 43.36 5.18
CA ASP A 109 13.69 42.60 5.62
C ASP A 109 13.43 41.07 5.71
N LEU A 110 12.26 40.60 5.23
CA LEU A 110 11.86 39.21 5.30
C LEU A 110 11.55 38.64 3.89
N ASP A 111 12.11 37.50 3.58
CA ASP A 111 11.72 36.69 2.44
C ASP A 111 10.80 35.54 2.94
N VAL A 112 9.77 35.19 2.14
CA VAL A 112 8.81 34.14 2.50
C VAL A 112 8.95 32.95 1.54
N GLU A 113 9.13 31.78 2.10
CA GLU A 113 9.17 30.51 1.36
C GLU A 113 7.93 29.71 1.72
N THR A 114 7.14 29.32 0.73
CA THR A 114 5.90 28.55 0.93
C THR A 114 6.09 27.11 0.45
N VAL A 115 5.66 26.16 1.23
CA VAL A 115 5.68 24.73 0.93
C VAL A 115 4.29 24.17 1.12
N HIS A 116 3.78 23.46 0.10
CA HIS A 116 2.53 22.72 0.16
C HIS A 116 2.81 21.24 0.32
N VAL A 117 2.29 20.65 1.39
CA VAL A 117 2.45 19.23 1.70
C VAL A 117 1.16 18.50 1.31
N LYS A 118 1.26 17.60 0.33
CA LYS A 118 0.14 16.79 -0.15
C LYS A 118 0.31 15.38 0.37
N GLY A 119 -0.58 14.95 1.25
CA GLY A 119 -0.68 13.57 1.74
C GLY A 119 -1.99 12.96 1.26
N VAL A 120 -1.95 11.74 0.73
CA VAL A 120 -3.13 10.94 0.40
C VAL A 120 -3.28 9.81 1.42
N ASP A 121 -2.17 9.13 1.74
CA ASP A 121 -2.13 8.01 2.67
C ASP A 121 -1.51 8.40 4.02
N GLU A 122 -0.53 9.30 4.01
CA GLU A 122 0.19 9.80 5.19
C GLU A 122 0.60 11.27 4.97
N THR A 123 0.57 12.08 6.04
CA THR A 123 1.06 13.47 6.03
C THR A 123 2.49 13.51 6.57
N ASP A 124 3.45 13.69 5.65
CA ASP A 124 4.90 13.84 5.93
C ASP A 124 5.27 15.33 6.03
N LEU A 125 4.81 15.98 7.11
CA LEU A 125 4.96 17.42 7.32
C LEU A 125 6.40 17.82 7.62
N PHE A 126 7.05 17.10 8.54
CA PHE A 126 8.42 17.41 8.97
C PHE A 126 9.46 16.99 7.95
N GLY A 127 9.21 15.93 7.18
CA GLY A 127 10.05 15.56 6.04
C GLY A 127 10.09 16.69 4.99
N ALA A 128 8.95 17.30 4.69
CA ALA A 128 8.86 18.46 3.79
C ALA A 128 9.57 19.69 4.37
N VAL A 129 9.42 19.96 5.67
CA VAL A 129 10.15 21.03 6.38
C VAL A 129 11.66 20.80 6.30
N GLU A 130 12.16 19.62 6.63
CA GLU A 130 13.60 19.31 6.59
C GLU A 130 14.17 19.40 5.18
N ALA A 131 13.46 18.89 4.19
CA ALA A 131 13.84 18.97 2.79
C ALA A 131 14.04 20.44 2.36
N ARG A 132 13.10 21.32 2.76
CA ARG A 132 13.21 22.74 2.44
C ARG A 132 14.33 23.44 3.22
N LEU A 133 14.43 23.19 4.52
CA LEU A 133 15.49 23.77 5.37
C LEU A 133 16.89 23.36 4.93
N SER A 134 17.09 22.19 4.31
CA SER A 134 18.38 21.75 3.80
C SER A 134 18.91 22.64 2.65
N SER A 135 18.03 23.33 1.95
CA SER A 135 18.35 24.23 0.83
C SER A 135 18.50 25.71 1.25
N LEU A 136 18.18 26.03 2.52
CA LEU A 136 18.17 27.40 3.03
C LEU A 136 19.30 27.61 4.05
N PRO A 137 19.88 28.83 4.12
CA PRO A 137 20.85 29.18 5.16
C PRO A 137 20.17 29.17 6.54
N ARG A 138 20.52 28.22 7.40
CA ARG A 138 19.91 28.04 8.74
C ARG A 138 19.98 29.29 9.61
N GLU A 139 21.05 30.08 9.46
CA GLU A 139 21.32 31.31 10.22
C GLU A 139 20.35 32.46 9.87
N ARG A 140 19.61 32.32 8.76
CA ARG A 140 18.65 33.33 8.28
C ARG A 140 17.20 32.94 8.53
N ILE A 141 16.93 31.77 9.12
CA ILE A 141 15.55 31.34 9.39
C ILE A 141 14.97 32.16 10.55
N ALA A 142 13.98 32.97 10.24
CA ALA A 142 13.25 33.81 11.21
C ALA A 142 12.25 32.98 12.03
N GLY A 143 11.64 31.98 11.42
CA GLY A 143 10.67 31.09 12.05
C GLY A 143 9.98 30.21 11.01
N ILE A 144 9.27 29.21 11.49
CA ILE A 144 8.49 28.25 10.72
C ILE A 144 7.03 28.39 11.16
N ILE A 145 6.12 28.57 10.21
CA ILE A 145 4.68 28.66 10.44
C ILE A 145 4.04 27.45 9.75
N LEU A 146 3.38 26.61 10.53
CA LEU A 146 2.68 25.41 10.06
C LEU A 146 1.17 25.69 10.09
N ILE A 147 0.46 25.45 9.00
CA ILE A 147 -1.00 25.48 8.92
C ILE A 147 -1.46 24.05 8.68
N THR A 148 -2.08 23.40 9.66
CA THR A 148 -2.47 21.98 9.67
C THR A 148 -3.60 21.76 10.65
N ASP A 149 -4.25 20.59 10.63
CA ASP A 149 -5.16 20.14 11.69
C ASP A 149 -4.45 19.53 12.91
N GLY A 150 -3.12 19.39 12.82
CA GLY A 150 -2.28 18.90 13.91
C GLY A 150 -2.08 17.39 13.92
N GLU A 151 -2.76 16.64 13.06
CA GLU A 151 -2.55 15.22 12.88
C GLU A 151 -1.41 14.97 11.89
N VAL A 152 -0.21 14.70 12.42
CA VAL A 152 1.00 14.41 11.65
C VAL A 152 1.46 12.99 11.90
N HIS A 153 2.04 12.35 10.85
CA HIS A 153 2.46 10.95 10.91
C HIS A 153 3.98 10.79 11.07
N ASP A 154 4.73 11.87 10.78
CA ASP A 154 6.18 11.94 10.81
C ASP A 154 6.70 12.75 12.00
N GLU A 155 6.17 12.52 13.22
CA GLU A 155 6.65 13.24 14.42
C GLU A 155 8.18 13.14 14.53
N PRO A 156 8.90 14.28 14.60
CA PRO A 156 10.34 14.23 14.73
C PRO A 156 10.73 13.65 16.09
N ALA A 157 11.89 13.00 16.13
CA ALA A 157 12.49 12.56 17.38
C ALA A 157 12.60 13.73 18.37
N LYS A 158 12.55 13.45 19.68
CA LYS A 158 12.66 14.49 20.73
C LYS A 158 13.83 15.43 20.42
N ASN A 159 13.55 16.76 20.46
CA ASN A 159 14.47 17.86 20.15
C ASN A 159 14.97 17.89 18.70
N PRO A 160 14.11 18.10 17.71
CA PRO A 160 14.59 18.36 16.37
C PRO A 160 15.42 19.64 16.37
N PRO A 161 16.60 19.66 15.74
CA PRO A 161 17.45 20.85 15.66
C PRO A 161 16.89 21.86 14.64
N LEU A 162 15.68 22.38 14.91
CA LEU A 162 15.04 23.37 14.05
C LEU A 162 15.69 24.77 14.29
N PRO A 163 15.98 25.50 13.22
CA PRO A 163 16.79 26.73 13.32
C PRO A 163 16.01 27.95 13.83
N GLY A 164 14.71 27.85 14.00
CA GLY A 164 13.83 28.95 14.45
C GLY A 164 12.61 28.47 15.21
N PRO A 165 11.80 29.39 15.77
CA PRO A 165 10.55 29.06 16.44
C PRO A 165 9.56 28.41 15.47
N VAL A 166 8.84 27.40 15.93
CA VAL A 166 7.76 26.75 15.18
C VAL A 166 6.42 27.23 15.73
N HIS A 167 5.65 27.88 14.89
CA HIS A 167 4.30 28.31 15.20
C HIS A 167 3.31 27.44 14.44
N VAL A 168 2.34 26.91 15.17
CA VAL A 168 1.33 26.00 14.63
C VAL A 168 -0.01 26.74 14.61
N LEU A 169 -0.63 26.78 13.45
CA LEU A 169 -1.98 27.30 13.22
C LEU A 169 -2.88 26.11 12.93
N LEU A 170 -3.72 25.79 13.90
CA LEU A 170 -4.61 24.65 13.82
C LEU A 170 -5.91 25.02 13.12
N ALA A 171 -6.17 24.35 12.00
CA ALA A 171 -7.45 24.37 11.30
C ALA A 171 -8.37 23.29 11.90
N GLY A 172 -9.65 23.62 12.08
CA GLY A 172 -10.66 22.78 12.72
C GLY A 172 -11.22 23.42 13.99
N HIS A 173 -11.97 22.63 14.75
CA HIS A 173 -12.68 23.12 15.96
C HIS A 173 -12.30 22.26 17.17
N LYS A 174 -12.25 22.88 18.33
CA LYS A 174 -11.91 22.23 19.61
C LYS A 174 -12.98 21.24 20.10
N ASP A 175 -14.19 21.33 19.58
CA ASP A 175 -15.35 20.51 19.97
C ASP A 175 -15.69 19.44 18.92
N GLU A 176 -14.81 19.18 17.97
CA GLU A 176 -15.00 18.11 17.00
C GLU A 176 -15.21 16.76 17.67
N ILE A 177 -16.16 16.00 17.12
CA ILE A 177 -16.49 14.65 17.58
C ILE A 177 -16.30 13.71 16.41
N ASP A 178 -15.68 12.56 16.66
CA ASP A 178 -15.45 11.54 15.65
C ASP A 178 -15.53 10.15 16.24
N ARG A 179 -16.11 9.21 15.49
CA ARG A 179 -16.12 7.78 15.78
C ARG A 179 -15.26 7.06 14.76
N ARG A 180 -14.37 6.24 15.25
CA ARG A 180 -13.49 5.43 14.41
C ARG A 180 -13.68 3.94 14.67
N LEU A 181 -13.86 3.17 13.61
CA LEU A 181 -13.80 1.71 13.63
C LEU A 181 -12.46 1.24 13.05
N LYS A 182 -11.73 0.44 13.78
CA LYS A 182 -10.45 -0.11 13.33
C LYS A 182 -10.33 -1.60 13.56
N ILE A 183 -9.59 -2.25 12.67
CA ILE A 183 -9.15 -3.63 12.80
C ILE A 183 -7.73 -3.59 13.34
N THR A 184 -7.56 -3.90 14.64
CA THR A 184 -6.26 -3.82 15.30
C THR A 184 -5.38 -5.04 15.01
N GLN A 185 -6.00 -6.19 14.71
CA GLN A 185 -5.31 -7.42 14.31
C GLN A 185 -6.13 -8.17 13.29
N SER A 186 -5.47 -8.62 12.22
CA SER A 186 -6.04 -9.47 11.19
C SER A 186 -4.99 -10.47 10.71
N PRO A 187 -5.32 -11.76 10.59
CA PRO A 187 -4.44 -12.73 9.96
C PRO A 187 -4.44 -12.53 8.44
N ALA A 188 -3.27 -12.61 7.83
CA ALA A 188 -3.14 -12.54 6.37
C ALA A 188 -3.72 -13.78 5.65
N TYR A 189 -3.76 -14.92 6.35
CA TYR A 189 -4.19 -16.21 5.81
C TYR A 189 -5.14 -16.92 6.76
N GLY A 190 -6.07 -17.70 6.18
CA GLY A 190 -6.97 -18.59 6.91
C GLY A 190 -7.18 -19.90 6.16
N ILE A 191 -7.53 -20.97 6.89
CA ILE A 191 -7.84 -22.27 6.28
C ILE A 191 -9.31 -22.29 5.87
N VAL A 192 -9.60 -22.60 4.63
CA VAL A 192 -10.97 -22.72 4.09
C VAL A 192 -11.78 -23.71 4.93
N GLY A 193 -12.99 -23.33 5.29
CA GLY A 193 -13.87 -24.11 6.17
C GLY A 193 -13.56 -23.98 7.66
N LYS A 194 -12.54 -23.20 8.07
CA LYS A 194 -12.25 -22.86 9.47
C LYS A 194 -12.50 -21.38 9.74
N THR A 195 -12.50 -21.00 11.01
CA THR A 195 -12.63 -19.61 11.42
C THR A 195 -11.25 -18.94 11.55
N ALA A 196 -11.19 -17.67 11.19
CA ALA A 196 -10.08 -16.78 11.44
C ALA A 196 -10.51 -15.71 12.44
N THR A 197 -9.62 -15.31 13.35
CA THR A 197 -9.97 -14.34 14.40
C THR A 197 -9.45 -12.97 14.02
N LEU A 198 -10.34 -11.98 13.93
CA LEU A 198 -10.05 -10.55 13.80
C LEU A 198 -10.17 -9.88 15.16
N THR A 199 -9.45 -8.80 15.38
CA THR A 199 -9.65 -7.94 16.56
C THR A 199 -10.15 -6.58 16.10
N LEU A 200 -11.34 -6.21 16.56
CA LEU A 200 -12.04 -4.98 16.25
C LEU A 200 -12.00 -4.03 17.44
N ARG A 201 -11.93 -2.74 17.16
CA ARG A 201 -12.02 -1.68 18.17
C ARG A 201 -12.77 -0.49 17.62
N ILE A 202 -13.64 0.09 18.45
CA ILE A 202 -14.31 1.37 18.21
C ILE A 202 -13.76 2.37 19.20
N ASP A 203 -13.32 3.50 18.70
CA ASP A 203 -12.92 4.65 19.54
C ASP A 203 -13.80 5.85 19.18
N ASP A 204 -14.30 6.57 20.19
CA ASP A 204 -14.94 7.86 20.04
C ASP A 204 -14.01 8.94 20.59
N THR A 205 -13.78 10.00 19.86
CA THR A 205 -12.92 11.13 20.24
C THR A 205 -13.79 12.37 20.43
N PRO A 206 -13.57 13.23 21.45
CA PRO A 206 -12.52 13.14 22.46
C PRO A 206 -12.81 12.15 23.62
N LYS A 207 -14.01 11.61 23.71
CA LYS A 207 -14.40 10.63 24.74
C LYS A 207 -15.56 9.77 24.25
N PRO A 208 -15.71 8.55 24.79
CA PRO A 208 -16.84 7.69 24.45
C PRO A 208 -18.19 8.39 24.63
N GLN A 209 -19.00 8.39 23.56
CA GLN A 209 -20.35 8.93 23.56
C GLN A 209 -21.38 7.91 24.06
N SER A 210 -21.02 6.61 24.02
CA SER A 210 -21.84 5.51 24.49
C SER A 210 -20.96 4.36 24.99
N ASN A 211 -21.53 3.45 25.80
CA ASN A 211 -20.80 2.27 26.28
C ASN A 211 -20.62 1.20 25.20
N THR A 212 -21.55 1.16 24.23
CA THR A 212 -21.55 0.19 23.11
C THR A 212 -22.01 0.86 21.85
N ALA A 213 -21.54 0.39 20.70
CA ALA A 213 -21.99 0.82 19.39
C ALA A 213 -22.38 -0.38 18.52
N PRO A 214 -23.42 -0.27 17.68
CA PRO A 214 -23.79 -1.31 16.73
C PRO A 214 -22.78 -1.39 15.59
N ILE A 215 -22.40 -2.61 15.21
CA ILE A 215 -21.55 -2.91 14.07
C ILE A 215 -22.34 -3.74 13.08
N THR A 216 -22.33 -3.35 11.84
CA THR A 216 -22.76 -4.16 10.71
C THR A 216 -21.55 -4.85 10.10
N PHE A 217 -21.61 -6.15 10.00
CA PHE A 217 -20.64 -7.01 9.36
C PHE A 217 -21.15 -7.43 8.00
N SER A 218 -20.32 -7.43 6.98
CA SER A 218 -20.63 -7.87 5.62
C SER A 218 -19.48 -8.69 5.05
N ARG A 219 -19.79 -9.72 4.28
CA ARG A 219 -18.85 -10.57 3.57
C ARG A 219 -19.03 -10.44 2.05
N ASP A 220 -17.98 -10.81 1.32
CA ASP A 220 -17.95 -10.83 -0.15
C ASP A 220 -19.10 -11.60 -0.80
N ASN A 221 -19.58 -12.66 -0.14
CA ASN A 221 -20.76 -13.43 -0.60
C ASN A 221 -22.12 -12.78 -0.30
N GLY A 222 -22.14 -11.52 0.19
CA GLY A 222 -23.35 -10.78 0.54
C GLY A 222 -23.98 -11.13 1.88
N GLU A 223 -23.41 -12.05 2.65
CA GLU A 223 -23.88 -12.36 3.99
C GLU A 223 -23.55 -11.19 4.94
N SER A 224 -24.52 -10.76 5.71
CA SER A 224 -24.38 -9.64 6.64
C SER A 224 -25.09 -9.93 7.97
N GLY A 225 -24.61 -9.26 9.02
CA GLY A 225 -25.17 -9.35 10.36
C GLY A 225 -24.85 -8.13 11.18
N THR A 226 -25.59 -7.93 12.28
CA THR A 226 -25.39 -6.79 13.20
C THR A 226 -25.17 -7.29 14.61
N PHE A 227 -24.20 -6.71 15.31
CA PHE A 227 -23.89 -6.98 16.72
C PHE A 227 -23.40 -5.70 17.41
N ASN A 228 -23.33 -5.69 18.75
CA ASN A 228 -22.87 -4.54 19.49
C ASN A 228 -21.47 -4.78 20.05
N LEU A 229 -20.57 -3.78 19.87
CA LEU A 229 -19.24 -3.77 20.47
C LEU A 229 -19.14 -2.71 21.59
N PRO A 230 -18.39 -3.01 22.68
CA PRO A 230 -18.02 -2.00 23.66
C PRO A 230 -17.07 -0.98 23.04
N VAL A 231 -17.33 0.32 23.25
CA VAL A 231 -16.46 1.41 22.81
C VAL A 231 -15.19 1.47 23.66
N GLY A 232 -14.05 1.72 23.03
CA GLY A 232 -12.74 1.87 23.66
C GLY A 232 -12.07 0.55 24.05
N LYS A 233 -12.56 -0.62 23.59
CA LYS A 233 -12.00 -1.93 23.94
C LYS A 233 -11.75 -2.79 22.70
N ASP A 234 -10.67 -3.55 22.75
CA ASP A 234 -10.38 -4.57 21.73
C ASP A 234 -11.29 -5.78 21.93
N VAL A 235 -11.98 -6.21 20.87
CA VAL A 235 -12.88 -7.36 20.87
C VAL A 235 -12.47 -8.32 19.77
N LYS A 236 -12.30 -9.59 20.12
CA LYS A 236 -12.04 -10.66 19.15
C LYS A 236 -13.33 -11.10 18.48
N PHE A 237 -13.30 -11.19 17.17
CA PHE A 237 -14.40 -11.60 16.34
C PHE A 237 -13.96 -12.69 15.36
N ASP A 238 -14.65 -13.85 15.42
CA ASP A 238 -14.32 -14.99 14.58
C ASP A 238 -15.12 -14.93 13.28
N VAL A 239 -14.42 -14.97 12.17
CA VAL A 239 -15.00 -14.97 10.82
C VAL A 239 -14.71 -16.30 10.12
N PRO A 240 -15.68 -16.92 9.45
CA PRO A 240 -15.43 -18.13 8.67
C PRO A 240 -14.77 -17.78 7.35
N VAL A 241 -13.71 -18.52 7.00
CA VAL A 241 -13.05 -18.44 5.69
C VAL A 241 -13.79 -19.36 4.74
N ALA A 242 -14.59 -18.77 3.85
CA ALA A 242 -15.56 -19.53 3.05
C ALA A 242 -14.92 -20.21 1.82
N HIS A 243 -13.96 -19.55 1.16
CA HIS A 243 -13.39 -20.05 -0.08
C HIS A 243 -11.87 -19.78 -0.17
N ALA A 244 -11.23 -20.44 -1.11
CA ALA A 244 -9.84 -20.18 -1.45
C ALA A 244 -9.69 -18.78 -2.08
N GLY A 245 -8.50 -18.19 -1.98
CA GLY A 245 -8.25 -16.84 -2.44
C GLY A 245 -8.73 -15.78 -1.45
N GLN A 246 -9.01 -14.59 -1.93
CA GLN A 246 -9.31 -13.42 -1.12
C GLN A 246 -10.75 -13.48 -0.58
N ASN A 247 -10.89 -13.53 0.75
CA ASN A 247 -12.15 -13.35 1.46
C ASN A 247 -12.17 -11.95 2.05
N LEU A 248 -13.06 -11.08 1.58
CA LEU A 248 -13.22 -9.71 2.06
C LEU A 248 -14.24 -9.67 3.20
N PHE A 249 -13.82 -9.06 4.30
CA PHE A 249 -14.66 -8.78 5.46
C PHE A 249 -14.74 -7.27 5.66
N ALA A 250 -15.92 -6.72 5.64
CA ALA A 250 -16.19 -5.32 5.89
C ALA A 250 -17.03 -5.15 7.16
N PHE A 251 -16.67 -4.12 7.94
CA PHE A 251 -17.36 -3.75 9.17
C PHE A 251 -17.68 -2.27 9.11
N SER A 252 -18.87 -1.90 9.51
CA SER A 252 -19.32 -0.50 9.57
C SER A 252 -20.09 -0.21 10.83
N THR A 253 -20.01 1.02 11.31
CA THR A 253 -20.78 1.53 12.45
C THR A 253 -21.54 2.78 12.02
N PRO A 254 -22.77 3.01 12.52
CA PRO A 254 -23.49 4.25 12.26
C PRO A 254 -22.73 5.47 12.78
N PRO A 255 -22.80 6.61 12.06
CA PRO A 255 -22.18 7.86 12.52
C PRO A 255 -22.83 8.39 13.79
N LEU A 256 -22.05 9.13 14.57
CA LEU A 256 -22.52 9.90 15.71
C LEU A 256 -23.29 11.15 15.23
N PRO A 257 -24.22 11.68 16.03
CA PRO A 257 -24.79 12.99 15.75
C PRO A 257 -23.71 14.07 15.73
N ASN A 258 -23.65 14.86 14.66
CA ASN A 258 -22.66 15.92 14.44
C ASN A 258 -21.20 15.42 14.36
N GLU A 259 -21.01 14.21 13.87
CA GLU A 259 -19.70 13.64 13.61
C GLU A 259 -18.99 14.39 12.48
N LEU A 260 -17.66 14.54 12.61
CA LEU A 260 -16.84 15.22 11.63
C LEU A 260 -16.93 14.54 10.25
N THR A 261 -16.85 13.21 10.23
CA THR A 261 -16.91 12.43 8.99
C THR A 261 -17.29 10.97 9.25
N PRO A 262 -18.09 10.34 8.39
CA PRO A 262 -18.38 8.89 8.46
C PRO A 262 -17.32 8.02 7.76
N ILE A 263 -16.26 8.58 7.18
CA ILE A 263 -15.28 7.82 6.33
C ILE A 263 -14.58 6.73 7.13
N ASN A 264 -14.17 7.02 8.37
CA ASN A 264 -13.45 6.09 9.25
C ASN A 264 -14.38 5.23 10.12
N ASN A 265 -15.69 5.30 9.88
CA ASN A 265 -16.70 4.41 10.46
C ASN A 265 -16.77 3.04 9.78
N THR A 266 -15.97 2.82 8.75
CA THR A 266 -15.88 1.57 8.02
C THR A 266 -14.44 1.07 8.02
N ALA A 267 -14.28 -0.22 8.32
CA ALA A 267 -12.99 -0.90 8.25
C ALA A 267 -13.14 -2.22 7.47
N SER A 268 -12.15 -2.59 6.69
CA SER A 268 -12.15 -3.85 5.96
C SER A 268 -10.85 -4.61 6.13
N SER A 269 -10.95 -5.92 5.98
CA SER A 269 -9.79 -6.82 5.97
C SER A 269 -10.00 -7.91 4.94
N THR A 270 -8.92 -8.23 4.23
CA THR A 270 -8.88 -9.34 3.28
C THR A 270 -8.04 -10.46 3.89
N ILE A 271 -8.64 -11.64 4.03
CA ILE A 271 -7.98 -12.85 4.50
C ILE A 271 -7.85 -13.81 3.32
N ASN A 272 -6.61 -14.21 2.99
CA ASN A 272 -6.40 -15.15 1.91
C ASN A 272 -6.69 -16.58 2.38
N GLY A 273 -7.76 -17.17 1.86
CA GLY A 273 -8.18 -18.54 2.14
C GLY A 273 -7.23 -19.54 1.48
N ILE A 274 -6.59 -20.35 2.29
CA ILE A 274 -5.74 -21.44 1.82
C ILE A 274 -6.50 -22.73 2.03
N ARG A 275 -6.65 -23.54 0.97
CA ARG A 275 -7.19 -24.88 1.10
C ARG A 275 -6.18 -25.77 1.81
N ASP A 276 -6.69 -26.63 2.70
CA ASP A 276 -5.96 -27.81 3.15
C ASP A 276 -5.75 -28.74 1.94
N ARG A 277 -5.02 -29.82 2.11
CA ARG A 277 -4.77 -30.74 0.99
C ARG A 277 -6.08 -31.25 0.39
N LEU A 278 -6.19 -31.19 -0.94
CA LEU A 278 -7.32 -31.71 -1.70
C LEU A 278 -7.35 -33.24 -1.60
N ARG A 279 -8.34 -33.80 -0.95
CA ARG A 279 -8.51 -35.26 -0.80
C ARG A 279 -9.22 -35.84 -2.00
N VAL A 280 -8.49 -36.57 -2.85
CA VAL A 280 -8.99 -37.16 -4.07
C VAL A 280 -9.10 -38.67 -3.94
N LEU A 281 -10.29 -39.21 -4.21
CA LEU A 281 -10.51 -40.64 -4.34
C LEU A 281 -10.53 -41.02 -5.84
N LEU A 282 -9.51 -41.71 -6.30
CA LEU A 282 -9.42 -42.23 -7.68
C LEU A 282 -9.76 -43.73 -7.70
N ILE A 283 -10.73 -44.10 -8.50
CA ILE A 283 -11.15 -45.49 -8.70
C ILE A 283 -10.96 -45.85 -10.18
N SER A 284 -9.96 -46.67 -10.45
CA SER A 284 -9.71 -47.19 -11.80
C SER A 284 -10.36 -48.56 -11.96
N GLY A 285 -11.29 -48.68 -12.94
CA GLY A 285 -12.04 -49.90 -13.17
C GLY A 285 -11.24 -51.07 -13.72
N GLU A 286 -10.08 -50.80 -14.33
CA GLU A 286 -9.14 -51.80 -14.80
C GLU A 286 -7.71 -51.24 -14.86
N PRO A 287 -6.69 -52.11 -14.80
CA PRO A 287 -5.30 -51.70 -14.99
C PRO A 287 -5.02 -51.30 -16.44
N TYR A 288 -4.70 -50.02 -16.68
CA TYR A 288 -4.28 -49.57 -18.03
C TYR A 288 -3.36 -48.33 -17.91
N ILE A 289 -2.87 -47.85 -19.05
CA ILE A 289 -1.88 -46.79 -19.11
C ILE A 289 -2.45 -45.46 -18.56
N GLY A 290 -3.72 -45.17 -18.87
CA GLY A 290 -4.38 -43.93 -18.40
C GLY A 290 -4.53 -43.83 -16.89
N GLY A 291 -4.82 -44.96 -16.19
CA GLY A 291 -4.83 -44.99 -14.75
C GLY A 291 -3.50 -44.61 -14.09
N ARG A 292 -2.37 -44.99 -14.74
CA ARG A 292 -1.03 -44.53 -14.31
C ARG A 292 -0.86 -43.01 -14.56
N THR A 293 -1.40 -42.50 -15.68
CA THR A 293 -1.37 -41.07 -16.00
C THR A 293 -2.12 -40.27 -14.96
N TRP A 294 -3.34 -40.69 -14.59
CA TRP A 294 -4.09 -40.09 -13.51
C TRP A 294 -3.30 -40.07 -12.20
N ARG A 295 -2.77 -41.23 -11.80
CA ARG A 295 -1.99 -41.34 -10.56
C ARG A 295 -0.77 -40.43 -10.54
N ASN A 296 -0.01 -40.41 -11.65
CA ASN A 296 1.19 -39.59 -11.74
C ASN A 296 0.86 -38.09 -11.72
N PHE A 297 -0.18 -37.69 -12.42
CA PHE A 297 -0.67 -36.33 -12.46
C PHE A 297 -1.10 -35.86 -11.06
N LEU A 298 -2.00 -36.61 -10.41
CA LEU A 298 -2.49 -36.22 -9.08
C LEU A 298 -1.41 -36.27 -8.00
N LYS A 299 -0.45 -37.19 -8.07
CA LYS A 299 0.68 -37.26 -7.14
C LYS A 299 1.76 -36.21 -7.39
N SER A 300 1.82 -35.62 -8.56
CA SER A 300 2.78 -34.56 -8.85
C SER A 300 2.41 -33.23 -8.17
N ASP A 301 1.15 -33.09 -7.77
CA ASP A 301 0.69 -31.92 -7.02
C ASP A 301 0.83 -32.16 -5.52
N PRO A 302 1.70 -31.43 -4.80
CA PRO A 302 1.89 -31.58 -3.35
C PRO A 302 0.66 -31.17 -2.54
N ALA A 303 -0.28 -30.43 -3.13
CA ALA A 303 -1.55 -30.05 -2.50
C ALA A 303 -2.61 -31.15 -2.56
N VAL A 304 -2.34 -32.27 -3.28
CA VAL A 304 -3.27 -33.38 -3.44
C VAL A 304 -2.91 -34.55 -2.50
N ASP A 305 -3.89 -34.99 -1.73
CA ASP A 305 -3.85 -36.23 -0.96
C ASP A 305 -4.65 -37.28 -1.70
N LEU A 306 -3.95 -38.19 -2.40
CA LEU A 306 -4.53 -39.15 -3.31
C LEU A 306 -4.72 -40.51 -2.64
N ILE A 307 -5.96 -41.00 -2.61
CA ILE A 307 -6.31 -42.37 -2.35
C ILE A 307 -6.71 -43.03 -3.68
N HIS A 308 -5.94 -44.03 -4.11
CA HIS A 308 -6.13 -44.68 -5.41
C HIS A 308 -6.40 -46.18 -5.24
N PHE A 309 -7.53 -46.61 -5.77
CA PHE A 309 -7.88 -48.02 -5.90
C PHE A 309 -7.99 -48.41 -7.38
N THR A 310 -7.35 -49.54 -7.72
CA THR A 310 -7.49 -50.17 -9.05
C THR A 310 -8.18 -51.51 -8.87
N ILE A 311 -9.26 -51.71 -9.61
CA ILE A 311 -10.01 -52.97 -9.62
C ILE A 311 -9.23 -53.95 -10.48
N LEU A 312 -8.53 -54.89 -9.84
CA LEU A 312 -7.68 -55.86 -10.51
C LEU A 312 -8.45 -57.08 -11.04
N ARG A 313 -9.65 -57.34 -10.43
CA ARG A 313 -10.44 -58.54 -10.74
C ARG A 313 -11.92 -58.22 -10.63
N SER A 314 -12.68 -58.77 -11.62
CA SER A 314 -14.14 -58.75 -11.51
C SER A 314 -14.62 -59.64 -10.39
N PRO A 315 -15.63 -59.19 -9.56
CA PRO A 315 -16.22 -60.03 -8.50
C PRO A 315 -16.87 -61.30 -9.03
N THR A 316 -17.26 -61.31 -10.31
CA THR A 316 -17.92 -62.45 -10.97
C THR A 316 -16.97 -63.53 -11.46
N LYS A 317 -15.67 -63.26 -11.40
CA LYS A 317 -14.67 -64.27 -11.81
C LYS A 317 -14.43 -65.25 -10.68
N THR A 318 -14.92 -66.45 -10.81
CA THR A 318 -14.67 -67.59 -9.93
C THR A 318 -13.36 -68.25 -10.33
N ASP A 319 -12.33 -68.17 -9.48
CA ASP A 319 -11.12 -68.97 -9.58
C ASP A 319 -11.21 -70.17 -8.65
N MET A 320 -10.52 -71.24 -9.01
CA MET A 320 -10.45 -72.48 -8.21
C MET A 320 -9.59 -72.30 -6.93
N VAL A 321 -9.10 -71.10 -6.68
CA VAL A 321 -8.21 -70.78 -5.56
C VAL A 321 -8.97 -69.93 -4.53
N PRO A 322 -8.90 -70.24 -3.24
CA PRO A 322 -9.52 -69.42 -2.16
C PRO A 322 -9.04 -68.00 -2.17
N ASN A 323 -9.92 -67.02 -1.93
CA ASN A 323 -9.58 -65.59 -1.92
C ASN A 323 -8.49 -65.24 -0.92
N THR A 324 -8.30 -66.03 0.13
CA THR A 324 -7.23 -65.86 1.14
C THR A 324 -5.83 -66.16 0.59
N GLU A 325 -5.69 -66.97 -0.43
CA GLU A 325 -4.42 -67.31 -1.10
C GLU A 325 -4.00 -66.29 -2.18
N LEU A 326 -4.94 -65.47 -2.64
CA LEU A 326 -4.68 -64.48 -3.69
C LEU A 326 -4.05 -63.19 -3.19
N SER A 327 -3.87 -63.02 -1.88
CA SER A 327 -3.30 -61.80 -1.26
C SER A 327 -3.94 -60.50 -1.77
N LEU A 328 -5.22 -60.53 -2.20
CA LEU A 328 -5.98 -59.39 -2.63
C LEU A 328 -6.71 -58.75 -1.45
N ILE A 329 -6.55 -57.44 -1.33
CA ILE A 329 -7.33 -56.64 -0.37
C ILE A 329 -8.74 -56.50 -0.92
N ALA A 330 -9.77 -56.85 -0.15
CA ALA A 330 -11.15 -56.60 -0.53
C ALA A 330 -11.37 -55.10 -0.69
N PHE A 331 -12.05 -54.70 -1.78
CA PHE A 331 -12.35 -53.27 -2.01
C PHE A 331 -13.30 -52.74 -0.92
N PRO A 332 -12.90 -51.78 -0.11
CA PRO A 332 -13.63 -51.36 1.10
C PRO A 332 -14.81 -50.44 0.75
N VAL A 333 -15.84 -50.98 0.09
CA VAL A 333 -16.97 -50.19 -0.43
C VAL A 333 -17.71 -49.41 0.64
N HIS A 334 -17.99 -50.06 1.78
CA HIS A 334 -18.68 -49.42 2.90
C HIS A 334 -17.86 -48.28 3.51
N GLU A 335 -16.55 -48.49 3.74
CA GLU A 335 -15.67 -47.48 4.31
C GLU A 335 -15.55 -46.24 3.41
N LEU A 336 -15.43 -46.45 2.08
CA LEU A 336 -15.22 -45.36 1.12
C LEU A 336 -16.49 -44.58 0.79
N PHE A 337 -17.64 -45.28 0.63
CA PHE A 337 -18.83 -44.65 0.07
C PHE A 337 -19.98 -44.45 1.08
N ASP A 338 -19.72 -44.78 2.34
CA ASP A 338 -20.64 -44.48 3.43
C ASP A 338 -19.92 -43.70 4.54
N VAL A 339 -18.92 -44.31 5.18
CA VAL A 339 -18.25 -43.68 6.34
C VAL A 339 -17.40 -42.46 5.99
N LYS A 340 -16.56 -42.58 4.96
CA LYS A 340 -15.55 -41.55 4.61
C LYS A 340 -15.89 -40.71 3.38
N LEU A 341 -17.00 -40.94 2.70
CA LEU A 341 -17.33 -40.25 1.45
C LEU A 341 -17.27 -38.72 1.60
N LYS A 342 -17.83 -38.18 2.66
CA LYS A 342 -17.83 -36.73 2.96
C LYS A 342 -16.47 -36.15 3.28
N SER A 343 -15.46 -37.00 3.50
CA SER A 343 -14.09 -36.55 3.75
C SER A 343 -13.27 -36.34 2.46
N PHE A 344 -13.79 -36.75 1.33
CA PHE A 344 -13.20 -36.50 0.02
C PHE A 344 -13.77 -35.21 -0.58
N ASP A 345 -12.89 -34.43 -1.24
CA ASP A 345 -13.28 -33.25 -1.99
C ASP A 345 -13.62 -33.58 -3.44
N LEU A 346 -13.01 -34.63 -4.00
CA LEU A 346 -13.21 -35.06 -5.39
C LEU A 346 -13.19 -36.60 -5.49
N VAL A 347 -14.18 -37.15 -6.13
CA VAL A 347 -14.26 -38.57 -6.53
C VAL A 347 -14.05 -38.68 -8.03
N ILE A 348 -13.12 -39.53 -8.47
CA ILE A 348 -12.82 -39.78 -9.88
C ILE A 348 -13.08 -41.23 -10.21
N PHE A 349 -13.97 -41.47 -11.15
CA PHE A 349 -14.21 -42.78 -11.77
C PHE A 349 -13.52 -42.81 -13.13
N ASP A 350 -12.50 -43.63 -13.24
CA ASP A 350 -11.73 -43.84 -14.48
C ASP A 350 -11.96 -45.25 -15.00
N ARG A 351 -12.57 -45.40 -16.20
CA ARG A 351 -13.00 -46.69 -16.79
C ARG A 351 -13.78 -47.54 -15.81
N PHE A 352 -14.63 -46.94 -15.01
CA PHE A 352 -15.42 -47.65 -14.03
C PHE A 352 -16.50 -48.48 -14.72
N ARG A 353 -16.54 -49.78 -14.41
CA ARG A 353 -17.55 -50.71 -14.85
C ARG A 353 -18.38 -51.14 -13.64
N GLN A 354 -19.70 -50.97 -13.71
CA GLN A 354 -20.57 -51.42 -12.64
C GLN A 354 -20.85 -52.94 -12.79
N GLN A 355 -19.91 -53.76 -12.48
CA GLN A 355 -20.05 -55.22 -12.48
C GLN A 355 -20.44 -55.73 -11.08
N SER A 356 -21.51 -55.22 -10.48
CA SER A 356 -21.97 -55.54 -9.13
C SER A 356 -20.92 -55.30 -8.03
N LEU A 357 -19.88 -54.50 -8.32
CA LEU A 357 -18.83 -54.22 -7.38
C LEU A 357 -19.25 -53.18 -6.32
N ILE A 358 -19.98 -52.15 -6.77
CA ILE A 358 -20.54 -51.12 -5.90
C ILE A 358 -22.07 -51.26 -5.99
N PRO A 359 -22.74 -51.68 -4.92
CA PRO A 359 -24.19 -51.73 -4.85
C PRO A 359 -24.85 -50.37 -5.12
N ASP A 360 -26.05 -50.34 -5.71
CA ASP A 360 -26.78 -49.13 -6.07
C ASP A 360 -26.96 -48.16 -4.87
N ALA A 361 -27.13 -48.69 -3.67
CA ALA A 361 -27.22 -47.88 -2.46
C ALA A 361 -25.98 -46.96 -2.24
N TYR A 362 -24.78 -47.41 -2.59
CA TYR A 362 -23.58 -46.57 -2.46
C TYR A 362 -23.43 -45.61 -3.65
N LEU A 363 -23.92 -45.96 -4.82
CA LEU A 363 -24.03 -45.04 -5.97
C LEU A 363 -25.04 -43.92 -5.66
N GLU A 364 -26.10 -44.23 -4.92
CA GLU A 364 -27.06 -43.25 -4.39
C GLU A 364 -26.37 -42.30 -3.39
N ASN A 365 -25.53 -42.82 -2.49
CA ASN A 365 -24.76 -41.99 -1.57
C ASN A 365 -23.83 -41.02 -2.32
N ILE A 366 -23.20 -41.46 -3.42
CA ILE A 366 -22.34 -40.61 -4.24
C ILE A 366 -23.15 -39.52 -4.93
N ALA A 367 -24.33 -39.88 -5.49
CA ALA A 367 -25.21 -38.88 -6.11
C ALA A 367 -25.66 -37.83 -5.08
N HIS A 368 -26.01 -38.25 -3.88
CA HIS A 368 -26.39 -37.36 -2.78
C HIS A 368 -25.21 -36.53 -2.26
N TYR A 369 -24.01 -37.11 -2.19
CA TYR A 369 -22.78 -36.39 -1.88
C TYR A 369 -22.53 -35.23 -2.87
N VAL A 370 -22.71 -35.47 -4.16
CA VAL A 370 -22.59 -34.42 -5.18
C VAL A 370 -23.67 -33.35 -5.01
N GLU A 371 -24.94 -33.73 -4.84
CA GLU A 371 -26.03 -32.78 -4.60
C GLU A 371 -25.80 -31.86 -3.38
N GLN A 372 -25.05 -32.34 -2.39
CA GLN A 372 -24.67 -31.60 -1.17
C GLN A 372 -23.36 -30.81 -1.26
N GLY A 373 -22.75 -30.68 -2.44
CA GLY A 373 -21.54 -29.87 -2.65
C GLY A 373 -20.28 -30.66 -2.99
N GLY A 374 -20.35 -31.99 -3.09
CA GLY A 374 -19.22 -32.81 -3.51
C GLY A 374 -18.92 -32.73 -4.99
N ALA A 375 -17.75 -33.21 -5.40
CA ALA A 375 -17.30 -33.21 -6.78
C ALA A 375 -17.14 -34.61 -7.36
N LEU A 376 -17.60 -34.81 -8.59
CA LEU A 376 -17.48 -36.06 -9.32
C LEU A 376 -16.89 -35.86 -10.70
N LEU A 377 -15.87 -36.65 -11.04
CA LEU A 377 -15.34 -36.73 -12.40
C LEU A 377 -15.48 -38.18 -12.91
N ILE A 378 -16.06 -38.33 -14.09
CA ILE A 378 -16.14 -39.63 -14.76
C ILE A 378 -15.42 -39.57 -16.10
N SER A 379 -14.47 -40.49 -16.30
CA SER A 379 -13.75 -40.66 -17.56
C SER A 379 -14.00 -42.09 -18.09
N ASN A 380 -14.67 -42.19 -19.21
CA ASN A 380 -15.09 -43.50 -19.71
C ASN A 380 -15.17 -43.59 -21.24
N ALA A 381 -14.63 -44.65 -21.83
CA ALA A 381 -14.75 -44.99 -23.23
C ALA A 381 -14.65 -46.50 -23.46
N THR A 382 -15.52 -47.25 -22.81
CA THR A 382 -15.57 -48.72 -22.97
C THR A 382 -16.99 -49.18 -23.26
N ASP A 383 -17.14 -50.11 -24.18
CA ASP A 383 -18.45 -50.61 -24.64
C ASP A 383 -19.28 -51.20 -23.51
N GLU A 384 -18.67 -51.80 -22.50
CA GLU A 384 -19.37 -52.50 -21.41
C GLU A 384 -19.76 -51.59 -20.24
N ALA A 385 -19.21 -50.38 -20.16
CA ALA A 385 -19.48 -49.47 -19.05
C ALA A 385 -20.71 -48.56 -19.29
N ILE A 386 -21.10 -48.43 -20.54
CA ILE A 386 -22.12 -47.47 -20.99
C ILE A 386 -23.51 -47.79 -20.47
N PRO A 387 -24.03 -49.06 -20.56
CA PRO A 387 -25.36 -49.37 -20.08
C PRO A 387 -25.48 -49.23 -18.55
N ALA A 388 -24.43 -49.58 -17.84
CA ALA A 388 -24.44 -49.62 -16.37
C ALA A 388 -24.61 -48.25 -15.72
N LEU A 389 -23.95 -47.20 -16.23
CA LEU A 389 -24.10 -45.84 -15.72
C LEU A 389 -25.44 -45.23 -16.05
N THR A 390 -25.99 -45.53 -17.24
CA THR A 390 -27.28 -45.00 -17.70
C THR A 390 -28.48 -45.46 -16.84
N PHE A 391 -28.40 -46.66 -16.28
CA PHE A 391 -29.46 -47.25 -15.44
C PHE A 391 -29.13 -47.18 -13.93
N SER A 392 -27.98 -46.58 -13.55
CA SER A 392 -27.59 -46.43 -12.16
C SER A 392 -28.20 -45.18 -11.51
N PRO A 393 -28.20 -45.08 -10.19
CA PRO A 393 -28.54 -43.84 -9.48
C PRO A 393 -27.74 -42.61 -9.91
N LEU A 394 -26.53 -42.79 -10.45
CA LEU A 394 -25.71 -41.69 -10.98
C LEU A 394 -26.27 -41.03 -12.21
N ALA A 395 -27.15 -41.71 -12.98
CA ALA A 395 -27.71 -41.16 -14.21
C ALA A 395 -28.39 -39.79 -14.02
N ARG A 396 -28.98 -39.54 -12.84
CA ARG A 396 -29.67 -38.27 -12.57
C ARG A 396 -28.75 -37.08 -12.42
N ILE A 397 -27.46 -37.33 -12.08
CA ILE A 397 -26.45 -36.29 -11.87
C ILE A 397 -25.46 -36.17 -13.04
N LEU A 398 -25.51 -37.10 -14.03
CA LEU A 398 -24.62 -37.03 -15.17
C LEU A 398 -25.14 -36.05 -16.23
N PRO A 399 -24.28 -35.12 -16.74
CA PRO A 399 -24.69 -34.13 -17.72
C PRO A 399 -24.97 -34.71 -19.12
N ALA A 400 -24.31 -35.82 -19.48
CA ALA A 400 -24.51 -36.47 -20.77
C ALA A 400 -24.90 -37.94 -20.59
N THR A 401 -25.91 -38.35 -21.35
CA THR A 401 -26.40 -39.74 -21.38
C THR A 401 -25.75 -40.51 -22.53
N PRO A 402 -24.98 -41.56 -22.25
CA PRO A 402 -24.40 -42.42 -23.30
C PRO A 402 -25.51 -43.14 -24.12
N THR A 403 -25.30 -43.26 -25.43
CA THR A 403 -26.25 -43.94 -26.34
C THR A 403 -26.02 -45.44 -26.41
N GLY A 404 -24.95 -45.96 -25.85
CA GLY A 404 -24.58 -47.38 -25.93
C GLY A 404 -23.56 -47.69 -27.03
N HIS A 405 -23.12 -46.69 -27.78
CA HIS A 405 -22.15 -46.88 -28.89
C HIS A 405 -20.82 -46.24 -28.59
N LEU A 406 -19.77 -46.90 -29.07
CA LEU A 406 -18.41 -46.38 -29.10
C LEU A 406 -18.05 -45.86 -30.49
N LEU A 407 -17.77 -44.59 -30.58
CA LEU A 407 -17.26 -43.96 -31.80
C LEU A 407 -15.76 -44.26 -31.92
N THR A 408 -15.34 -44.88 -33.00
CA THR A 408 -13.92 -45.23 -33.29
C THR A 408 -13.46 -44.52 -34.53
N GLY A 409 -12.30 -43.91 -34.51
CA GLY A 409 -11.70 -43.16 -35.58
C GLY A 409 -10.71 -42.12 -35.11
N SER A 410 -9.79 -41.69 -35.96
CA SER A 410 -8.85 -40.63 -35.59
C SER A 410 -9.52 -39.26 -35.62
N PHE A 411 -9.41 -38.53 -34.53
CA PHE A 411 -9.92 -37.16 -34.44
C PHE A 411 -9.01 -36.33 -33.49
N VAL A 412 -8.94 -35.06 -33.75
CA VAL A 412 -8.31 -34.10 -32.81
C VAL A 412 -9.43 -33.43 -32.01
N PRO A 413 -9.39 -33.48 -30.65
CA PRO A 413 -10.35 -32.78 -29.83
C PRO A 413 -10.47 -31.29 -30.19
N ASP A 414 -11.69 -30.75 -30.14
CA ASP A 414 -11.95 -29.36 -30.47
C ASP A 414 -12.70 -28.65 -29.35
N LEU A 415 -12.53 -27.32 -29.24
CA LEU A 415 -13.29 -26.51 -28.31
C LEU A 415 -14.61 -26.08 -28.93
N SER A 416 -15.70 -26.25 -28.20
CA SER A 416 -17.00 -25.65 -28.55
C SER A 416 -16.96 -24.14 -28.41
N ASP A 417 -17.99 -23.44 -28.85
CA ASP A 417 -18.07 -21.97 -28.62
C ASP A 417 -18.19 -21.63 -27.14
N VAL A 418 -18.88 -22.44 -26.35
CA VAL A 418 -18.89 -22.33 -24.89
C VAL A 418 -17.51 -22.65 -24.31
N GLY A 419 -16.83 -23.69 -24.80
CA GLY A 419 -15.50 -24.06 -24.34
C GLY A 419 -14.42 -23.00 -24.59
N LYS A 420 -14.56 -22.16 -25.61
CA LYS A 420 -13.68 -21.00 -25.84
C LYS A 420 -13.87 -19.88 -24.81
N ARG A 421 -15.02 -19.85 -24.13
CA ARG A 421 -15.39 -18.84 -23.12
C ARG A 421 -15.26 -19.35 -21.69
N HIS A 422 -15.27 -20.67 -21.49
CA HIS A 422 -15.27 -21.29 -20.18
C HIS A 422 -13.86 -21.29 -19.56
N PRO A 423 -13.69 -20.88 -18.28
CA PRO A 423 -12.38 -20.73 -17.64
C PRO A 423 -11.57 -22.04 -17.58
N VAL A 424 -12.18 -23.19 -17.66
CA VAL A 424 -11.47 -24.49 -17.73
C VAL A 424 -10.70 -24.65 -19.02
N THR A 425 -11.20 -24.11 -20.15
CA THR A 425 -10.69 -24.39 -21.50
C THR A 425 -10.27 -23.15 -22.29
N ASP A 426 -10.58 -21.93 -21.85
CA ASP A 426 -10.34 -20.66 -22.57
C ASP A 426 -8.88 -20.44 -22.98
N ASN A 427 -7.93 -20.85 -22.16
CA ASN A 427 -6.49 -20.64 -22.37
C ASN A 427 -5.72 -21.87 -22.85
N LEU A 428 -6.38 -23.00 -23.12
CA LEU A 428 -5.70 -24.24 -23.53
C LEU A 428 -4.94 -24.11 -24.87
N THR A 429 -5.39 -23.21 -25.73
CA THR A 429 -4.76 -22.96 -27.04
C THR A 429 -3.65 -21.90 -26.97
N SER A 430 -3.49 -21.18 -25.86
CA SER A 430 -2.49 -20.12 -25.70
C SER A 430 -1.06 -20.69 -25.63
N ASP A 431 -0.88 -21.73 -24.81
CA ASP A 431 0.44 -22.37 -24.64
C ASP A 431 0.74 -23.40 -25.73
N MET A 432 -0.31 -24.08 -26.21
CA MET A 432 -0.20 -25.09 -27.29
C MET A 432 -1.32 -24.88 -28.32
N PRO A 433 -1.05 -24.26 -29.47
CA PRO A 433 -2.02 -24.09 -30.54
C PRO A 433 -2.63 -25.43 -30.99
N ARG A 434 -3.93 -25.39 -31.32
CA ARG A 434 -4.73 -26.60 -31.63
C ARG A 434 -4.16 -27.43 -32.75
N ASP A 435 -3.51 -26.87 -33.76
CA ASP A 435 -2.89 -27.54 -34.87
C ASP A 435 -1.72 -28.47 -34.47
N LYS A 436 -1.21 -28.26 -33.24
CA LYS A 436 -0.17 -29.13 -32.65
C LYS A 436 -0.76 -30.25 -31.76
N TRP A 437 -2.06 -30.28 -31.54
CA TRP A 437 -2.67 -31.32 -30.71
C TRP A 437 -2.65 -32.69 -31.41
N GLY A 438 -2.25 -33.71 -30.67
CA GLY A 438 -2.25 -35.09 -31.13
C GLY A 438 -3.67 -35.67 -31.16
N PRO A 439 -3.93 -36.63 -32.08
CA PRO A 439 -5.24 -37.23 -32.24
C PRO A 439 -5.58 -38.24 -31.14
N TRP A 440 -6.89 -38.38 -30.89
CA TRP A 440 -7.50 -39.48 -30.14
C TRP A 440 -8.21 -40.41 -31.11
N PHE A 441 -8.59 -41.60 -30.68
CA PHE A 441 -9.05 -42.67 -31.58
C PHE A 441 -10.40 -43.30 -31.17
N ARG A 442 -10.91 -42.96 -29.99
CA ARG A 442 -12.19 -43.46 -29.51
C ARG A 442 -12.88 -42.51 -28.53
N GLN A 443 -14.16 -42.49 -28.56
CA GLN A 443 -14.99 -41.74 -27.63
C GLN A 443 -16.37 -42.43 -27.47
N THR A 444 -16.99 -42.29 -26.32
CA THR A 444 -18.37 -42.72 -26.08
C THR A 444 -19.32 -41.77 -26.82
N GLU A 445 -20.23 -42.32 -27.60
CA GLU A 445 -21.32 -41.53 -28.14
C GLU A 445 -22.32 -41.20 -27.02
N ALA A 446 -22.63 -39.90 -26.85
CA ALA A 446 -23.54 -39.45 -25.82
C ALA A 446 -24.34 -38.22 -26.28
N ARG A 447 -25.48 -38.00 -25.63
CA ARG A 447 -26.26 -36.77 -25.78
C ARG A 447 -26.10 -35.92 -24.50
N ALA A 448 -25.62 -34.70 -24.65
CA ALA A 448 -25.65 -33.74 -23.56
C ALA A 448 -27.07 -33.29 -23.29
N ASN A 449 -27.55 -33.52 -22.10
CA ASN A 449 -28.93 -33.17 -21.68
C ASN A 449 -28.92 -31.98 -20.72
N LYS A 450 -27.83 -31.76 -20.02
CA LYS A 450 -27.62 -30.70 -19.04
C LYS A 450 -26.18 -30.21 -19.13
N GLY A 451 -25.90 -29.06 -18.51
CA GLY A 451 -24.59 -28.52 -18.43
C GLY A 451 -24.00 -28.03 -19.75
N ASP A 452 -22.74 -27.71 -19.73
CA ASP A 452 -21.99 -27.08 -20.80
C ASP A 452 -21.05 -28.05 -21.48
N VAL A 453 -21.18 -28.18 -22.81
CA VAL A 453 -20.25 -28.96 -23.63
C VAL A 453 -19.02 -28.08 -23.91
N LEU A 454 -17.90 -28.37 -23.30
CA LEU A 454 -16.65 -27.57 -23.49
C LEU A 454 -15.83 -28.08 -24.66
N MET A 455 -15.78 -29.40 -24.85
CA MET A 455 -15.01 -30.01 -25.93
C MET A 455 -15.86 -30.97 -26.74
N THR A 456 -15.58 -31.05 -28.02
CA THR A 456 -16.20 -31.97 -28.97
C THR A 456 -15.11 -32.87 -29.62
N GLY A 457 -15.56 -34.04 -30.05
CA GLY A 457 -14.67 -35.01 -30.67
C GLY A 457 -15.17 -35.44 -32.05
N LEU A 458 -15.21 -36.76 -32.30
CA LEU A 458 -15.57 -37.33 -33.60
C LEU A 458 -16.98 -36.89 -34.02
N SER A 459 -17.10 -36.34 -35.22
CA SER A 459 -18.37 -35.87 -35.80
C SER A 459 -19.09 -34.79 -34.95
N GLY A 460 -18.34 -34.05 -34.15
CA GLY A 460 -18.91 -33.00 -33.28
C GLY A 460 -19.61 -33.53 -32.03
N ALA A 461 -19.50 -34.83 -31.72
CA ALA A 461 -20.08 -35.40 -30.50
C ALA A 461 -19.44 -34.83 -29.24
N PRO A 462 -20.19 -34.63 -28.13
CA PRO A 462 -19.67 -34.13 -26.87
C PRO A 462 -18.50 -34.99 -26.37
N LEU A 463 -17.41 -34.34 -25.90
CA LEU A 463 -16.22 -35.01 -25.41
C LEU A 463 -15.93 -34.68 -23.91
N LEU A 464 -16.09 -33.44 -23.54
CA LEU A 464 -16.05 -32.97 -22.14
C LEU A 464 -17.31 -32.15 -21.86
N VAL A 465 -18.08 -32.56 -20.84
CA VAL A 465 -19.27 -31.87 -20.40
C VAL A 465 -19.18 -31.60 -18.92
N LEU A 466 -19.44 -30.36 -18.53
CA LEU A 466 -19.47 -29.91 -17.14
C LEU A 466 -20.88 -29.51 -16.73
N ASP A 467 -21.26 -29.76 -15.47
CA ASP A 467 -22.57 -29.37 -14.95
C ASP A 467 -22.52 -29.06 -13.46
N HIS A 468 -23.41 -28.17 -13.03
CA HIS A 468 -23.73 -27.93 -11.63
C HIS A 468 -24.90 -28.81 -11.20
N VAL A 469 -24.73 -29.54 -10.11
CA VAL A 469 -25.76 -30.47 -9.61
C VAL A 469 -26.04 -30.20 -8.13
N GLY A 470 -27.12 -29.53 -7.83
CA GLY A 470 -27.37 -29.03 -6.48
C GLY A 470 -26.36 -28.01 -6.07
N GLN A 471 -25.59 -28.31 -5.02
CA GLN A 471 -24.47 -27.47 -4.57
C GLN A 471 -23.09 -27.97 -5.09
N GLY A 472 -23.05 -29.12 -5.74
CA GLY A 472 -21.83 -29.74 -6.25
C GLY A 472 -21.66 -29.62 -7.76
N ARG A 473 -20.59 -30.24 -8.25
CA ARG A 473 -20.16 -30.13 -9.65
C ARG A 473 -19.81 -31.50 -10.23
N VAL A 474 -20.12 -31.70 -11.49
CA VAL A 474 -19.84 -32.95 -12.23
C VAL A 474 -19.07 -32.63 -13.50
N ALA A 475 -18.03 -33.40 -13.75
CA ALA A 475 -17.34 -33.40 -15.04
C ALA A 475 -17.41 -34.80 -15.69
N GLN A 476 -17.77 -34.83 -16.95
CA GLN A 476 -17.84 -36.06 -17.69
C GLN A 476 -16.98 -36.01 -18.95
N PHE A 477 -15.86 -36.76 -18.91
CA PHE A 477 -15.02 -37.04 -20.08
C PHE A 477 -15.58 -38.27 -20.79
N LEU A 478 -16.04 -38.11 -22.02
CA LEU A 478 -16.55 -39.18 -22.85
C LEU A 478 -15.47 -39.91 -23.64
N SER A 479 -14.25 -39.82 -23.14
CA SER A 479 -13.08 -40.58 -23.61
C SER A 479 -12.11 -40.81 -22.45
N ASP A 480 -11.32 -41.84 -22.56
CA ASP A 480 -10.23 -42.18 -21.64
C ASP A 480 -8.86 -41.94 -22.25
N GLN A 481 -8.78 -41.24 -23.40
CA GLN A 481 -7.55 -41.19 -24.22
C GLN A 481 -6.63 -40.00 -23.96
N PHE A 482 -6.90 -39.16 -22.94
CA PHE A 482 -6.01 -38.06 -22.55
C PHE A 482 -4.56 -38.50 -22.25
N TRP A 483 -4.32 -39.78 -21.95
CA TRP A 483 -2.99 -40.32 -21.75
C TRP A 483 -2.11 -40.29 -23.00
N LEU A 484 -2.70 -40.26 -24.23
CA LEU A 484 -1.99 -40.07 -25.47
C LEU A 484 -1.28 -38.71 -25.50
N TRP A 485 -1.99 -37.69 -25.05
CA TRP A 485 -1.43 -36.35 -24.91
C TRP A 485 -0.32 -36.30 -23.86
N ALA A 486 -0.50 -36.92 -22.71
CA ALA A 486 0.52 -37.03 -21.68
C ALA A 486 1.81 -37.72 -22.13
N ARG A 487 1.71 -38.63 -23.14
CA ARG A 487 2.85 -39.29 -23.74
C ARG A 487 3.47 -38.59 -24.96
N GLY A 488 2.96 -37.42 -25.32
CA GLY A 488 3.45 -36.66 -26.46
C GLY A 488 3.13 -37.33 -27.83
N TYR A 489 2.10 -38.19 -27.90
CA TYR A 489 1.76 -38.87 -29.12
C TYR A 489 1.35 -37.87 -30.21
N LYS A 490 2.08 -37.90 -31.37
CA LYS A 490 1.89 -36.97 -32.50
C LYS A 490 1.75 -35.50 -32.10
N GLY A 491 2.57 -35.05 -31.17
CA GLY A 491 2.59 -33.68 -30.65
C GLY A 491 2.07 -33.54 -29.22
N GLY A 492 1.30 -34.51 -28.73
CA GLY A 492 0.71 -34.44 -27.38
C GLY A 492 -0.49 -33.52 -27.34
N GLY A 493 -0.66 -32.82 -26.23
CA GLY A 493 -1.73 -31.88 -26.02
C GLY A 493 -1.71 -31.29 -24.60
N PRO A 494 -2.56 -30.31 -24.28
CA PRO A 494 -2.57 -29.60 -22.99
C PRO A 494 -3.26 -30.43 -21.89
N GLN A 495 -2.89 -31.72 -21.75
CA GLN A 495 -3.53 -32.66 -20.83
C GLN A 495 -3.39 -32.22 -19.38
N ALA A 496 -2.21 -31.74 -18.96
CA ALA A 496 -1.96 -31.36 -17.58
C ALA A 496 -2.83 -30.16 -17.18
N ASP A 497 -2.88 -29.13 -18.02
CA ASP A 497 -3.67 -27.94 -17.77
C ASP A 497 -5.16 -28.22 -17.79
N LEU A 498 -5.62 -29.01 -18.76
CA LEU A 498 -7.03 -29.42 -18.86
C LEU A 498 -7.48 -30.17 -17.61
N LEU A 499 -6.73 -31.17 -17.17
CA LEU A 499 -7.09 -31.97 -15.99
C LEU A 499 -6.97 -31.15 -14.71
N LYS A 500 -5.95 -30.31 -14.59
CA LYS A 500 -5.77 -29.43 -13.44
C LYS A 500 -6.93 -28.47 -13.31
N ARG A 501 -7.25 -27.70 -14.36
CA ARG A 501 -8.36 -26.75 -14.36
C ARG A 501 -9.70 -27.45 -14.14
N THR A 502 -9.93 -28.63 -14.73
CA THR A 502 -11.15 -29.41 -14.47
C THR A 502 -11.25 -29.81 -13.00
N ALA A 503 -10.17 -30.29 -12.38
CA ALA A 503 -10.17 -30.68 -10.97
C ALA A 503 -10.40 -29.48 -10.05
N HIS A 504 -9.76 -28.35 -10.31
CA HIS A 504 -9.93 -27.11 -9.55
C HIS A 504 -11.33 -26.50 -9.72
N TRP A 505 -11.89 -26.54 -10.94
CA TRP A 505 -13.28 -26.14 -11.17
C TRP A 505 -14.26 -27.02 -10.36
N LEU A 506 -14.07 -28.34 -10.39
CA LEU A 506 -14.90 -29.29 -9.68
C LEU A 506 -14.96 -29.02 -8.16
N VAL A 507 -13.83 -28.63 -7.58
CA VAL A 507 -13.80 -28.30 -6.13
C VAL A 507 -14.22 -26.85 -5.82
N GLY A 508 -14.69 -26.11 -6.81
CA GLY A 508 -15.26 -24.77 -6.60
C GLY A 508 -14.20 -23.70 -6.34
N GLU A 509 -13.11 -23.68 -7.11
CA GLU A 509 -12.16 -22.55 -7.02
C GLU A 509 -12.72 -21.30 -7.67
N PRO A 510 -12.75 -20.14 -6.97
CA PRO A 510 -13.39 -18.92 -7.47
C PRO A 510 -12.75 -18.36 -8.75
N GLU A 511 -11.49 -18.68 -9.01
CA GLU A 511 -10.80 -18.22 -10.23
C GLU A 511 -11.36 -18.91 -11.50
N LEU A 512 -11.92 -20.10 -11.36
CA LEU A 512 -12.48 -20.90 -12.45
C LEU A 512 -14.02 -20.87 -12.48
N ASP A 513 -14.64 -19.97 -11.72
CA ASP A 513 -16.08 -19.79 -11.75
C ASP A 513 -16.50 -19.09 -13.04
N GLU A 514 -17.44 -19.68 -13.77
CA GLU A 514 -17.93 -19.20 -15.06
C GLU A 514 -18.93 -18.05 -14.97
N THR A 515 -19.40 -17.73 -13.77
CA THR A 515 -20.30 -16.60 -13.48
C THR A 515 -19.62 -15.48 -12.71
N ALA A 516 -18.34 -15.65 -12.38
CA ALA A 516 -17.61 -14.78 -11.48
C ALA A 516 -17.74 -13.29 -11.84
N LEU A 517 -18.28 -12.53 -10.91
CA LEU A 517 -18.24 -11.06 -10.90
C LEU A 517 -16.97 -10.63 -10.15
N ARG A 518 -16.19 -9.73 -10.73
CA ARG A 518 -14.96 -9.20 -10.13
C ARG A 518 -14.90 -7.70 -10.30
N ALA A 519 -14.25 -7.04 -9.37
CA ALA A 519 -13.98 -5.62 -9.51
C ALA A 519 -12.59 -5.29 -9.00
N HIS A 520 -12.01 -4.28 -9.60
CA HIS A 520 -10.73 -3.70 -9.25
C HIS A 520 -10.85 -2.18 -9.25
N VAL A 521 -10.15 -1.52 -8.33
CA VAL A 521 -10.21 -0.08 -8.15
C VAL A 521 -8.82 0.51 -8.34
N GLU A 522 -8.72 1.52 -9.19
CA GLU A 522 -7.48 2.25 -9.42
C GLU A 522 -7.68 3.75 -9.18
N PRO A 523 -6.67 4.47 -8.67
CA PRO A 523 -6.74 5.93 -8.58
C PRO A 523 -6.93 6.57 -9.97
N ALA A 524 -7.75 7.62 -10.05
CA ALA A 524 -7.96 8.43 -11.24
C ALA A 524 -7.73 9.92 -10.93
N ASP A 525 -7.59 10.76 -11.96
CA ASP A 525 -7.36 12.21 -11.78
C ASP A 525 -8.45 12.89 -10.94
N GLN A 526 -9.68 12.39 -11.02
CA GLN A 526 -10.79 12.80 -10.18
C GLN A 526 -11.48 11.56 -9.64
N GLY A 527 -11.21 11.21 -8.36
CA GLY A 527 -11.80 10.05 -7.69
C GLY A 527 -11.11 8.72 -8.02
N TRP A 528 -11.91 7.67 -8.24
CA TRP A 528 -11.45 6.29 -8.39
C TRP A 528 -12.08 5.66 -9.61
N ASN A 529 -11.31 4.94 -10.40
CA ASN A 529 -11.82 4.16 -11.52
C ASN A 529 -12.18 2.75 -11.02
N LEU A 530 -13.48 2.48 -10.93
CA LEU A 530 -14.03 1.17 -10.60
C LEU A 530 -14.15 0.36 -11.88
N MET A 531 -13.25 -0.59 -12.09
CA MET A 531 -13.27 -1.53 -13.20
C MET A 531 -14.00 -2.80 -12.77
N VAL A 532 -15.01 -3.19 -13.53
CA VAL A 532 -15.84 -4.35 -13.25
C VAL A 532 -15.73 -5.33 -14.41
N SER A 533 -15.52 -6.60 -14.10
CA SER A 533 -15.53 -7.69 -15.06
C SER A 533 -16.47 -8.81 -14.61
N LYS A 534 -17.19 -9.38 -15.54
CA LYS A 534 -18.06 -10.54 -15.31
C LYS A 534 -17.79 -11.62 -16.35
N ARG A 535 -17.72 -12.86 -15.91
CA ARG A 535 -17.73 -13.98 -16.86
C ARG A 535 -19.13 -14.29 -17.32
N SER A 536 -19.28 -14.59 -18.62
CA SER A 536 -20.51 -15.06 -19.24
C SER A 536 -20.20 -16.02 -20.37
N LEU A 537 -20.83 -17.20 -20.32
CA LEU A 537 -20.65 -18.22 -21.33
C LEU A 537 -21.52 -17.98 -22.58
N HIS A 538 -22.67 -17.34 -22.41
CA HIS A 538 -23.71 -17.24 -23.43
C HIS A 538 -24.01 -15.79 -23.87
N ASP A 539 -23.82 -14.81 -22.96
CA ASP A 539 -24.19 -13.43 -23.21
C ASP A 539 -22.95 -12.59 -23.59
N ASP A 540 -23.18 -11.61 -24.46
CA ASP A 540 -22.17 -10.63 -24.86
C ASP A 540 -22.32 -9.27 -24.16
N HIS A 541 -23.28 -9.14 -23.25
CA HIS A 541 -23.53 -7.98 -22.41
C HIS A 541 -24.20 -8.38 -21.10
N ALA A 542 -23.97 -7.59 -20.06
CA ALA A 542 -24.60 -7.74 -18.75
C ALA A 542 -24.69 -6.38 -18.06
N ASP A 543 -25.67 -6.21 -17.20
CA ASP A 543 -25.80 -5.03 -16.35
C ASP A 543 -25.37 -5.35 -14.93
N VAL A 544 -24.62 -4.41 -14.34
CA VAL A 544 -24.22 -4.45 -12.94
C VAL A 544 -24.86 -3.28 -12.20
N THR A 545 -25.61 -3.58 -11.17
CA THR A 545 -26.12 -2.58 -10.23
C THR A 545 -25.02 -2.28 -9.22
N ILE A 546 -24.63 -1.02 -9.12
CA ILE A 546 -23.64 -0.50 -8.18
C ILE A 546 -24.40 0.30 -7.13
N THR A 547 -24.29 -0.11 -5.86
CA THR A 547 -24.81 0.64 -4.70
C THR A 547 -23.63 1.30 -3.99
N ASP A 548 -23.65 2.61 -3.87
CA ASP A 548 -22.62 3.41 -3.23
C ASP A 548 -22.74 3.38 -1.69
N PRO A 549 -21.76 3.94 -0.93
CA PRO A 549 -21.83 3.98 0.55
C PRO A 549 -23.04 4.71 1.11
N ASP A 550 -23.66 5.63 0.36
CA ASP A 550 -24.88 6.35 0.74
C ASP A 550 -26.17 5.61 0.33
N ASN A 551 -26.08 4.33 -0.08
CA ASN A 551 -27.17 3.51 -0.58
C ASN A 551 -27.83 4.03 -1.88
N GLN A 552 -27.13 4.86 -2.67
CA GLN A 552 -27.61 5.27 -3.98
C GLN A 552 -27.23 4.21 -5.01
N THR A 553 -28.20 3.83 -5.84
CA THR A 553 -28.00 2.82 -6.87
C THR A 553 -27.74 3.43 -8.23
N SER A 554 -26.82 2.85 -8.98
CA SER A 554 -26.54 3.19 -10.37
C SER A 554 -26.29 1.91 -11.18
N SER A 555 -26.46 1.96 -12.49
CA SER A 555 -26.17 0.84 -13.37
C SER A 555 -24.90 1.06 -14.17
N LEU A 556 -24.16 -0.03 -14.40
CA LEU A 556 -23.02 -0.10 -15.30
C LEU A 556 -23.24 -1.22 -16.31
N ALA A 557 -23.31 -0.88 -17.58
CA ALA A 557 -23.38 -1.87 -18.65
C ALA A 557 -21.97 -2.43 -18.93
N LEU A 558 -21.86 -3.76 -18.91
CA LEU A 558 -20.65 -4.48 -19.31
C LEU A 558 -20.79 -4.95 -20.75
N THR A 559 -19.74 -4.85 -21.53
CA THR A 559 -19.67 -5.30 -22.92
C THR A 559 -18.48 -6.26 -23.09
N SER A 560 -18.45 -6.99 -24.21
CA SER A 560 -17.37 -7.94 -24.50
C SER A 560 -15.99 -7.28 -24.35
N GLY A 561 -15.18 -7.86 -23.48
CA GLY A 561 -13.83 -7.40 -23.18
C GLY A 561 -12.78 -7.98 -24.12
N SER A 562 -11.54 -7.92 -23.69
CA SER A 562 -10.38 -8.38 -24.46
C SER A 562 -10.28 -9.91 -24.56
N GLN A 563 -10.86 -10.63 -23.61
CA GLN A 563 -10.83 -12.10 -23.55
C GLN A 563 -12.24 -12.67 -23.88
N PRO A 564 -12.31 -13.78 -24.63
CA PRO A 564 -13.58 -14.47 -24.87
C PRO A 564 -14.27 -14.85 -23.55
N GLY A 565 -15.57 -14.57 -23.44
CA GLY A 565 -16.36 -14.87 -22.24
C GLY A 565 -16.11 -13.96 -21.04
N VAL A 566 -15.38 -12.87 -21.21
CA VAL A 566 -15.23 -11.81 -20.19
C VAL A 566 -15.93 -10.54 -20.69
N LEU A 567 -16.86 -10.04 -19.92
CA LEU A 567 -17.52 -8.76 -20.11
C LEU A 567 -16.86 -7.74 -19.20
N GLU A 568 -16.55 -6.55 -19.71
CA GLU A 568 -15.82 -5.51 -18.98
C GLU A 568 -16.55 -4.16 -19.07
N GLY A 569 -16.42 -3.38 -18.01
CA GLY A 569 -16.89 -2.01 -17.95
C GLY A 569 -16.19 -1.24 -16.86
N SER A 570 -16.14 0.07 -16.97
CA SER A 570 -15.54 0.92 -15.96
C SER A 570 -16.42 2.13 -15.64
N LYS A 571 -16.31 2.62 -14.42
CA LYS A 571 -17.02 3.81 -13.93
C LYS A 571 -16.15 4.60 -12.98
N ILE A 572 -16.07 5.91 -13.17
CA ILE A 572 -15.43 6.80 -12.20
C ILE A 572 -16.40 7.03 -11.05
N VAL A 573 -15.91 6.84 -9.82
CA VAL A 573 -16.61 7.07 -8.56
C VAL A 573 -15.78 8.04 -7.71
N ASP A 574 -16.45 8.95 -7.05
CA ASP A 574 -15.85 10.03 -6.24
C ASP A 574 -15.87 9.75 -4.74
N LYS A 575 -16.78 8.87 -4.30
CA LYS A 575 -16.96 8.56 -2.89
C LYS A 575 -16.08 7.39 -2.48
N THR A 576 -15.43 7.54 -1.33
CA THR A 576 -14.70 6.45 -0.67
C THR A 576 -15.64 5.66 0.23
N GLY A 577 -15.39 4.35 0.37
CA GLY A 577 -16.20 3.47 1.22
C GLY A 577 -16.55 2.15 0.55
N LEU A 578 -17.49 1.43 1.16
CA LEU A 578 -17.93 0.11 0.72
C LEU A 578 -19.01 0.21 -0.38
N TYR A 579 -18.71 -0.38 -1.53
CA TYR A 579 -19.62 -0.50 -2.65
C TYR A 579 -20.15 -1.94 -2.76
N HIS A 580 -21.45 -2.08 -3.03
CA HIS A 580 -22.09 -3.34 -3.32
C HIS A 580 -22.37 -3.43 -4.82
N LEU A 581 -21.83 -4.45 -5.48
CA LEU A 581 -22.03 -4.72 -6.89
C LEU A 581 -22.85 -5.98 -7.04
N LYS A 582 -23.91 -5.91 -7.84
CA LYS A 582 -24.81 -7.05 -8.09
C LYS A 582 -25.10 -7.19 -9.60
N SER A 583 -24.99 -8.43 -10.10
CA SER A 583 -25.37 -8.77 -11.47
C SER A 583 -26.01 -10.16 -11.51
N GLY A 584 -27.33 -10.21 -11.70
CA GLY A 584 -28.10 -11.44 -11.54
C GLY A 584 -28.09 -11.93 -10.09
N ASP A 585 -27.67 -13.18 -9.91
CA ASP A 585 -27.53 -13.78 -8.57
C ASP A 585 -26.18 -13.50 -7.91
N GLU A 586 -25.17 -13.08 -8.71
CA GLU A 586 -23.84 -12.77 -8.23
C GLU A 586 -23.79 -11.41 -7.53
N GLN A 587 -23.12 -11.38 -6.38
CA GLN A 587 -22.94 -10.19 -5.58
C GLN A 587 -21.54 -10.16 -5.00
N ILE A 588 -20.88 -9.00 -5.08
CA ILE A 588 -19.55 -8.77 -4.49
C ILE A 588 -19.52 -7.45 -3.74
N LEU A 589 -18.60 -7.36 -2.79
CA LEU A 589 -18.24 -6.15 -2.08
C LEU A 589 -16.91 -5.61 -2.63
N VAL A 590 -16.85 -4.31 -2.79
CA VAL A 590 -15.62 -3.63 -3.21
C VAL A 590 -15.39 -2.42 -2.34
N MET A 591 -14.20 -2.32 -1.79
CA MET A 591 -13.79 -1.15 -1.06
C MET A 591 -13.13 -0.16 -2.01
N VAL A 592 -13.63 1.07 -2.03
CA VAL A 592 -13.11 2.18 -2.83
C VAL A 592 -12.41 3.15 -1.91
N GLY A 593 -11.17 3.50 -2.25
CA GLY A 593 -10.35 4.43 -1.47
C GLY A 593 -9.42 3.76 -0.45
N PRO A 594 -8.59 4.53 0.21
CA PRO A 594 -7.59 4.05 1.16
C PRO A 594 -8.23 3.71 2.51
N THR A 595 -8.79 2.53 2.63
CA THR A 595 -9.61 2.07 3.76
C THR A 595 -8.89 1.86 5.07
N ASN A 596 -7.64 1.94 5.20
CA ASN A 596 -6.89 1.85 6.45
C ASN A 596 -5.69 2.78 6.41
N ALA A 597 -5.76 3.83 5.57
CA ALA A 597 -4.69 4.81 5.52
C ALA A 597 -4.57 5.50 6.88
N PRO A 598 -3.36 5.70 7.40
CA PRO A 598 -3.12 6.45 8.63
C PRO A 598 -3.79 7.83 8.63
N GLU A 599 -3.85 8.50 7.48
CA GLU A 599 -4.49 9.81 7.27
C GLU A 599 -5.96 9.87 7.69
N PHE A 600 -6.71 8.75 7.50
CA PHE A 600 -8.12 8.65 7.93
C PHE A 600 -8.25 8.00 9.32
N GLY A 601 -7.13 7.88 10.01
CA GLY A 601 -7.06 7.28 11.32
C GLY A 601 -7.66 8.16 12.39
N ASP A 602 -6.92 9.14 12.82
CA ASP A 602 -7.32 10.14 13.81
C ASP A 602 -7.59 11.43 13.03
N MET A 603 -8.86 11.88 13.00
CA MET A 603 -9.29 12.98 12.14
C MET A 603 -9.68 14.24 12.91
N VAL A 604 -9.77 14.15 14.22
CA VAL A 604 -10.09 15.31 15.08
C VAL A 604 -8.88 16.21 15.17
N ALA A 605 -9.05 17.49 14.90
CA ALA A 605 -7.98 18.47 15.03
C ALA A 605 -7.40 18.48 16.46
N THR A 606 -6.07 18.44 16.55
CA THR A 606 -5.39 18.32 17.85
C THR A 606 -4.11 19.13 17.93
N ASP A 607 -3.82 19.64 19.11
CA ASP A 607 -2.53 20.26 19.42
C ASP A 607 -1.53 19.29 20.07
N ALA A 608 -1.97 18.09 20.45
CA ALA A 608 -1.23 17.18 21.30
C ALA A 608 0.14 16.79 20.74
N LYS A 609 0.24 16.58 19.40
CA LYS A 609 1.48 16.19 18.73
C LYS A 609 2.44 17.36 18.52
N LEU A 610 1.92 18.55 18.18
CA LEU A 610 2.71 19.71 17.77
C LEU A 610 2.99 20.69 18.90
N ALA A 611 2.18 20.73 19.96
CA ALA A 611 2.40 21.63 21.10
C ALA A 611 3.76 21.44 21.81
N PRO A 612 4.27 20.21 22.00
CA PRO A 612 5.60 20.01 22.57
C PRO A 612 6.69 20.65 21.70
N ILE A 613 6.62 20.46 20.37
CA ILE A 613 7.58 20.96 19.41
C ILE A 613 7.57 22.49 19.34
N ALA A 614 6.36 23.08 19.28
CA ALA A 614 6.19 24.53 19.32
C ALA A 614 6.81 25.12 20.59
N LYS A 615 6.55 24.51 21.74
CA LYS A 615 7.09 24.96 23.04
C LYS A 615 8.62 24.83 23.10
N GLU A 616 9.18 23.72 22.66
CA GLU A 616 10.63 23.48 22.71
C GLU A 616 11.41 24.44 21.81
N THR A 617 10.84 24.84 20.68
CA THR A 617 11.44 25.79 19.74
C THR A 617 11.18 27.26 20.12
N GLY A 618 10.37 27.51 21.16
CA GLY A 618 9.97 28.85 21.61
C GLY A 618 8.82 29.47 20.82
N GLY A 619 8.15 28.70 19.98
CA GLY A 619 6.95 29.11 19.25
C GLY A 619 5.65 28.91 20.03
N GLY A 620 4.53 28.94 19.33
CA GLY A 620 3.18 28.81 19.94
C GLY A 620 2.20 28.07 19.06
N VAL A 621 1.09 27.61 19.67
CA VAL A 621 -0.03 26.96 18.99
C VAL A 621 -1.25 27.88 19.04
N PHE A 622 -1.92 28.04 17.91
CA PHE A 622 -3.05 28.95 17.73
C PHE A 622 -4.16 28.22 16.97
N TRP A 623 -5.35 28.16 17.55
CA TRP A 623 -6.52 27.64 16.85
C TRP A 623 -7.10 28.73 15.96
N LEU A 624 -7.28 28.45 14.68
CA LEU A 624 -7.77 29.42 13.70
C LEU A 624 -9.22 29.87 14.01
N GLU A 625 -10.02 29.04 14.64
CA GLU A 625 -11.37 29.40 15.08
C GLU A 625 -11.41 30.59 16.09
N ASP A 626 -10.31 30.80 16.82
CA ASP A 626 -10.22 31.89 17.80
C ASP A 626 -9.92 33.26 17.13
N TYR A 627 -9.64 33.29 15.81
CA TYR A 627 -9.20 34.47 15.08
C TYR A 627 -10.06 34.70 13.84
N PRO A 628 -10.45 35.96 13.53
CA PRO A 628 -11.21 36.25 12.32
C PRO A 628 -10.48 35.91 11.02
N GLU A 629 -9.16 36.07 11.01
CA GLU A 629 -8.30 35.72 9.86
C GLU A 629 -7.06 34.96 10.31
N ALA A 630 -6.17 35.58 11.08
CA ALA A 630 -4.94 34.97 11.61
C ALA A 630 -4.37 35.80 12.78
N PRO A 631 -3.52 35.22 13.65
CA PRO A 631 -2.80 35.94 14.69
C PRO A 631 -1.93 37.07 14.09
N GLU A 632 -1.60 38.10 14.93
CA GLU A 632 -0.66 39.15 14.53
C GLU A 632 0.75 38.57 14.32
N ILE A 633 1.54 39.19 13.43
CA ILE A 633 2.94 38.82 13.21
C ILE A 633 3.82 39.98 13.68
N LYS A 634 4.85 39.66 14.43
CA LYS A 634 5.80 40.65 14.98
C LYS A 634 7.23 40.20 14.68
N ARG A 635 8.10 41.15 14.35
CA ARG A 635 9.55 40.92 14.36
C ARG A 635 10.07 41.07 15.78
N THR A 636 10.82 40.10 16.25
CA THR A 636 11.33 40.04 17.63
C THR A 636 12.84 39.80 17.65
N ASP A 637 13.50 40.33 18.66
CA ASP A 637 14.93 40.03 18.86
C ASP A 637 15.12 38.53 19.12
N ALA A 638 16.26 37.98 18.72
CA ALA A 638 16.52 36.54 18.79
C ALA A 638 16.44 35.96 20.22
N GLU A 639 16.68 36.76 21.24
CA GLU A 639 16.62 36.37 22.66
C GLU A 639 15.26 36.69 23.33
N ALA A 640 14.35 37.38 22.63
CA ALA A 640 13.06 37.73 23.14
C ALA A 640 12.06 36.55 23.05
N LEU A 641 10.90 36.68 23.71
CA LEU A 641 9.79 35.75 23.54
C LEU A 641 9.32 35.79 22.08
N GLN A 642 9.16 34.60 21.50
CA GLN A 642 8.75 34.44 20.10
C GLN A 642 7.24 34.18 19.94
N THR A 643 6.50 34.14 21.04
CA THR A 643 5.03 33.92 21.04
C THR A 643 4.38 34.65 22.18
N GLY A 644 3.09 34.98 22.02
CA GLY A 644 2.26 35.56 23.06
C GLY A 644 0.77 35.38 22.73
N ASN A 645 -0.08 35.98 23.54
CA ASN A 645 -1.51 35.88 23.34
C ASN A 645 -1.90 36.61 22.04
N GLY A 646 -2.24 35.85 20.99
CA GLY A 646 -2.71 36.38 19.72
C GLY A 646 -1.63 36.88 18.77
N TRP A 647 -0.35 36.59 18.98
CA TRP A 647 0.70 36.99 18.06
C TRP A 647 1.83 35.97 17.92
N ILE A 648 2.40 35.93 16.72
CA ILE A 648 3.51 35.11 16.26
C ILE A 648 4.77 35.97 16.16
N GLY A 649 5.87 35.52 16.75
CA GLY A 649 7.18 36.17 16.68
C GLY A 649 8.07 35.54 15.64
N LEU A 650 8.65 36.38 14.77
CA LEU A 650 9.68 35.97 13.81
C LEU A 650 10.99 36.64 14.20
N LYS A 651 12.04 35.84 14.41
CA LYS A 651 13.34 36.31 14.85
C LYS A 651 13.95 37.29 13.85
N GLN A 652 14.58 38.38 14.37
CA GLN A 652 15.54 39.17 13.64
C GLN A 652 16.94 38.59 13.88
N ASN A 653 17.54 38.05 12.82
CA ASN A 653 18.85 37.40 12.95
C ASN A 653 20.00 38.35 12.69
N ASP A 654 19.76 39.59 12.26
CA ASP A 654 20.71 40.67 12.00
C ASP A 654 21.92 40.19 11.15
N GLN A 655 21.68 39.26 10.26
CA GLN A 655 22.73 38.75 9.38
C GLN A 655 23.11 39.78 8.31
N TYR A 656 24.39 39.93 8.06
CA TYR A 656 24.88 40.87 7.07
C TYR A 656 26.00 40.27 6.22
N ARG A 657 26.15 40.78 5.01
CA ARG A 657 27.28 40.49 4.13
C ARG A 657 28.25 41.69 4.15
N VAL A 658 29.53 41.41 4.38
CA VAL A 658 30.56 42.44 4.23
C VAL A 658 30.85 42.61 2.75
N THR A 659 30.43 43.76 2.19
CA THR A 659 30.61 44.12 0.78
C THR A 659 31.91 44.87 0.54
N GLY A 660 32.49 45.44 1.59
CA GLY A 660 33.77 46.15 1.51
C GLY A 660 34.31 46.54 2.88
N SER A 661 35.56 46.96 2.91
CA SER A 661 36.17 47.53 4.10
C SER A 661 36.92 48.81 3.74
N LYS A 662 36.75 49.87 4.49
CA LYS A 662 37.50 51.10 4.37
C LYS A 662 38.40 51.27 5.57
N ALA A 663 39.71 51.35 5.33
CA ALA A 663 40.70 51.60 6.34
C ALA A 663 41.01 53.12 6.43
N TYR A 664 40.85 53.64 7.61
CA TYR A 664 41.20 55.04 7.92
C TYR A 664 42.41 55.05 8.82
N PRO A 665 43.57 55.61 8.41
CA PRO A 665 44.72 55.66 9.27
C PRO A 665 44.42 56.53 10.50
N LEU A 666 44.73 56.05 11.70
CA LEU A 666 44.55 56.81 12.95
C LEU A 666 45.40 58.08 13.02
N TRP A 667 46.48 58.08 12.26
CA TRP A 667 47.38 59.23 12.15
C TRP A 667 47.43 59.66 10.69
N PRO A 668 46.88 60.84 10.33
CA PRO A 668 47.11 61.43 9.01
C PRO A 668 48.63 61.59 8.78
N ALA A 669 49.10 61.22 7.59
CA ALA A 669 50.57 61.24 7.30
C ALA A 669 51.23 62.60 7.57
N TRP A 670 50.53 63.72 7.30
CA TRP A 670 50.99 65.05 7.58
C TRP A 670 51.20 65.33 9.07
N LEU A 671 50.32 64.78 9.95
CA LEU A 671 50.38 64.93 11.38
C LEU A 671 51.56 64.08 11.93
N ALA A 672 51.78 62.87 11.46
CA ALA A 672 52.90 62.02 11.80
C ALA A 672 54.23 62.68 11.48
N VAL A 673 54.31 63.32 10.31
CA VAL A 673 55.49 64.09 9.90
C VAL A 673 55.76 65.30 10.85
N ILE A 674 54.76 66.10 11.20
CA ILE A 674 54.87 67.20 12.12
C ILE A 674 55.35 66.77 13.50
N VAL A 675 54.75 65.73 14.05
CA VAL A 675 55.08 65.19 15.38
C VAL A 675 56.54 64.66 15.39
N LEU A 676 56.89 63.95 14.30
CA LEU A 676 58.27 63.45 14.12
C LEU A 676 59.30 64.60 14.04
N LEU A 677 59.01 65.60 13.20
CA LEU A 677 59.90 66.80 13.08
C LEU A 677 60.00 67.56 14.41
N ALA A 678 58.89 67.70 15.13
CA ALA A 678 58.90 68.33 16.46
C ALA A 678 59.75 67.55 17.48
N ALA A 679 59.65 66.19 17.45
CA ALA A 679 60.44 65.32 18.31
C ALA A 679 61.90 65.39 17.98
N VAL A 680 62.29 65.40 16.71
CA VAL A 680 63.69 65.54 16.25
C VAL A 680 64.26 66.93 16.56
N MET A 681 63.45 67.99 16.30
CA MET A 681 63.92 69.38 16.69
C MET A 681 64.02 69.54 18.17
N GLY A 682 63.13 68.94 18.98
CA GLY A 682 63.18 68.92 20.43
C GLY A 682 64.46 68.23 20.94
N ALA A 683 64.83 67.08 20.35
CA ALA A 683 66.05 66.38 20.61
C ALA A 683 67.30 67.24 20.29
N TRP A 684 67.32 67.84 19.11
CA TRP A 684 68.41 68.69 18.63
C TRP A 684 68.61 69.97 19.50
N ARG A 685 67.47 70.63 19.85
CA ARG A 685 67.48 71.82 20.72
C ARG A 685 68.03 71.52 22.15
N ARG A 686 67.83 70.29 22.62
CA ARG A 686 68.32 69.88 23.95
C ARG A 686 69.80 69.47 23.93
N GLU A 687 70.34 69.04 22.82
CA GLU A 687 71.71 68.73 22.58
C GLU A 687 72.57 70.02 22.43
N GLY A 688 71.97 71.03 21.81
CA GLY A 688 72.66 72.32 21.54
C GLY A 688 72.73 73.29 22.75
N LYS A 689 72.18 72.91 23.90
CA LYS A 689 72.32 73.71 25.11
C LYS A 689 73.55 73.21 25.89
N PRO A 690 74.57 74.10 26.19
CA PRO A 690 75.81 73.80 26.88
C PRO A 690 75.62 73.25 28.31
#